data_15499631e83b52d8e6c99ad316aad717
#
_entry.id   15499631e83b52d8e6c99ad316aad717
#
_cell.length_a   1.000
_cell.length_b   1.000
_cell.length_c   1.000
_cell.angle_alpha   90.00
_cell.angle_beta   90.00
_cell.angle_gamma   90.00
#
_symmetry.space_group_name_H-M   'P 1'
#
loop_
_entity.id
_entity.type
_entity.pdbx_description
1 polymer ?
#
loop_
_entity_poly.entity_id
_entity_poly.type
_entity_poly.pdbx_seq_one_letter_code
_entity_poly.pdbx_strand_id
1 'polypeptide(L)'
;MGEGWSFTGGPPNASAGADVTLVEGRSFCVSDRVGDLGGAATHGLIVQDTRFVEHLVLSVDGDRLEPLRVETIGPHAATFVTRRKPREGLADSTLLVVRERYVGNGLVEDITVQNLSRQVEVHTLALTASTDFANLFEVKEGRSAAARDITTTAGHGVLHQATRHPTPRSVRVTATGNPSVEGSQLRWRVVIPPRGNTVITVRVEPSIDGTRLVTPYPAGEPHIDSVPTIQHAHWQARSPRLRSSDPRFDGLLRTCTDELAGLRITDPAHEDRVILAAGAPWFMTVFGRDSLLTSWMLLPLDARVALGTLQVLADRQGGRIDSATEEEPGRILHEIRSGLSPAGVPGADTVYYGTADATPLFVMLVGELRRWGTPLADLEPLLPHLDRALDWVRTYGDRDGDGFVEYERATPHGLVNQGWKDSFDGVTFPSGALPHAPIALAEVQGYVYGALRARSELAEAFGDDEHAGELAQQAATLKEAFNDRFWLPHRGHLALALDGEKRPVEALASNMGHCLWTGIVDEEHAPEVAAALLGPEMFSGFGVRTLASSMGAYNPMSYHNGSIWPHDNALVAAGLRRYGFVEEAQHVVRGILDAAEGFGGHLPELFCGFDRDTFRVPIPYPTACAPQAWAAATPLLLLRVLLGLEPDVPAGVVTVEPAVPAAMLPMQVDQLHLGDSTLELLVTPGSWRAQGGPAGISIRGA
;
A
#
# COMPACT_ATOMS: atom_id res chain seq x y z
N MET A 1 30.70 -4.54 6.99
CA MET A 1 30.20 -3.17 6.88
C MET A 1 28.72 -3.34 6.52
N GLY A 2 27.84 -3.10 7.48
CA GLY A 2 26.40 -3.17 7.25
C GLY A 2 26.01 -1.99 6.38
N GLU A 3 25.44 -2.26 5.22
CA GLU A 3 24.84 -1.23 4.40
C GLU A 3 23.58 -0.73 5.12
N GLY A 4 23.42 0.61 5.18
CA GLY A 4 22.33 1.25 5.87
C GLY A 4 20.98 1.02 5.22
N TRP A 5 19.93 1.61 5.75
CA TRP A 5 18.56 1.62 5.25
C TRP A 5 18.40 2.24 3.84
N SER A 6 19.49 2.81 3.28
CA SER A 6 19.48 3.39 1.95
C SER A 6 19.34 2.31 0.88
N PHE A 7 18.37 2.49 -0.01
CA PHE A 7 18.17 1.70 -1.21
C PHE A 7 19.37 1.93 -2.17
N THR A 8 20.32 0.98 -2.19
CA THR A 8 21.51 1.04 -3.05
C THR A 8 21.55 -0.06 -4.11
N GLY A 9 20.56 -0.96 -4.13
CA GLY A 9 20.46 -2.05 -5.11
C GLY A 9 19.89 -1.57 -6.44
N GLY A 10 20.43 -2.07 -7.56
CA GLY A 10 19.78 -1.91 -8.86
C GLY A 10 18.40 -2.57 -8.87
N PRO A 11 17.48 -2.13 -9.74
CA PRO A 11 16.15 -2.72 -9.82
C PRO A 11 16.27 -4.22 -10.15
N PRO A 12 15.52 -5.11 -9.47
CA PRO A 12 15.41 -6.48 -9.92
C PRO A 12 14.86 -6.51 -11.36
N ASN A 13 15.25 -7.51 -12.13
CA ASN A 13 14.70 -7.71 -13.46
C ASN A 13 13.22 -8.08 -13.35
N ALA A 14 12.37 -7.08 -13.21
CA ALA A 14 10.92 -7.26 -13.14
C ALA A 14 10.37 -7.24 -14.56
N SER A 15 9.68 -8.29 -14.95
CA SER A 15 8.81 -8.29 -16.11
C SER A 15 7.51 -7.59 -15.72
N ALA A 16 7.48 -6.27 -15.87
CA ALA A 16 6.31 -5.47 -15.55
C ALA A 16 5.07 -5.98 -16.29
N GLY A 17 4.05 -6.41 -15.57
CA GLY A 17 2.72 -6.78 -16.10
C GLY A 17 2.50 -8.25 -16.49
N ALA A 18 3.46 -9.15 -16.24
CA ALA A 18 3.31 -10.58 -16.50
C ALA A 18 3.07 -11.44 -15.26
N ASP A 19 3.34 -10.90 -14.07
CA ASP A 19 3.32 -11.64 -12.81
C ASP A 19 1.94 -11.56 -12.13
N VAL A 20 1.61 -12.61 -11.38
CA VAL A 20 0.39 -12.71 -10.57
C VAL A 20 0.81 -12.67 -9.10
N THR A 21 0.34 -11.65 -8.38
CA THR A 21 0.60 -11.49 -6.95
C THR A 21 -0.67 -11.84 -6.17
N LEU A 22 -0.56 -12.82 -5.27
CA LEU A 22 -1.62 -13.20 -4.32
C LEU A 22 -1.16 -12.83 -2.92
N VAL A 23 -2.06 -12.24 -2.13
CA VAL A 23 -1.74 -11.69 -0.81
C VAL A 23 -2.79 -12.09 0.21
N GLU A 24 -2.35 -12.55 1.39
CA GLU A 24 -3.20 -12.77 2.55
C GLU A 24 -2.41 -12.55 3.84
N GLY A 25 -2.79 -11.53 4.58
CA GLY A 25 -2.12 -11.16 5.82
C GLY A 25 -0.64 -10.85 5.61
N ARG A 26 0.25 -11.55 6.34
CA ARG A 26 1.72 -11.41 6.20
C ARG A 26 2.33 -12.37 5.19
N SER A 27 1.52 -12.89 4.28
CA SER A 27 1.94 -13.87 3.27
C SER A 27 1.62 -13.37 1.88
N PHE A 28 2.51 -13.57 0.94
CA PHE A 28 2.25 -13.32 -0.47
C PHE A 28 2.99 -14.31 -1.37
N CYS A 29 2.45 -14.48 -2.58
CA CYS A 29 3.01 -15.36 -3.58
C CYS A 29 3.06 -14.63 -4.92
N VAL A 30 4.25 -14.53 -5.51
CA VAL A 30 4.45 -13.95 -6.85
C VAL A 30 4.81 -15.08 -7.81
N SER A 31 4.04 -15.22 -8.88
CA SER A 31 4.21 -16.28 -9.89
C SER A 31 3.99 -15.75 -11.30
N ASP A 32 4.40 -16.53 -12.30
CA ASP A 32 4.05 -16.26 -13.68
C ASP A 32 2.58 -16.63 -14.00
N ARG A 33 2.17 -16.44 -15.25
CA ARG A 33 0.80 -16.71 -15.72
C ARG A 33 0.47 -18.21 -15.86
N VAL A 34 1.43 -19.09 -15.66
CA VAL A 34 1.24 -20.56 -15.59
C VAL A 34 1.04 -20.99 -14.13
N GLY A 35 1.33 -20.09 -13.20
CA GLY A 35 1.36 -20.33 -11.76
C GLY A 35 2.70 -20.92 -11.30
N ASP A 36 3.75 -20.86 -12.11
CA ASP A 36 5.07 -21.34 -11.71
C ASP A 36 5.85 -20.25 -10.96
N LEU A 37 6.61 -20.66 -9.94
CA LEU A 37 7.56 -19.83 -9.21
C LEU A 37 8.97 -20.12 -9.76
N GLY A 38 9.84 -19.08 -9.81
CA GLY A 38 11.25 -19.24 -10.24
C GLY A 38 11.53 -18.76 -11.65
N GLY A 39 10.58 -18.12 -12.32
CA GLY A 39 10.78 -17.46 -13.62
C GLY A 39 11.47 -16.10 -13.53
N ALA A 40 11.34 -15.41 -12.40
CA ALA A 40 11.98 -14.13 -12.09
C ALA A 40 12.55 -14.15 -10.67
N ALA A 41 13.51 -13.26 -10.39
CA ALA A 41 14.15 -13.17 -9.07
C ALA A 41 13.15 -12.83 -7.95
N THR A 42 12.07 -12.13 -8.29
CA THR A 42 10.99 -11.72 -7.37
C THR A 42 9.98 -12.82 -7.09
N HIS A 43 9.97 -13.90 -7.87
CA HIS A 43 9.04 -15.00 -7.68
C HIS A 43 9.28 -15.74 -6.37
N GLY A 44 8.22 -16.23 -5.78
CA GLY A 44 8.28 -17.07 -4.60
C GLY A 44 7.04 -17.01 -3.73
N LEU A 45 7.02 -17.87 -2.72
CA LEU A 45 6.13 -17.77 -1.57
C LEU A 45 6.92 -17.15 -0.42
N ILE A 46 6.53 -15.95 -0.02
CA ILE A 46 7.14 -15.20 1.07
C ILE A 46 6.16 -15.14 2.24
N VAL A 47 6.66 -15.41 3.44
CA VAL A 47 5.91 -15.33 4.69
C VAL A 47 6.79 -14.66 5.74
N GLN A 48 6.30 -13.58 6.36
CA GLN A 48 7.03 -12.82 7.38
C GLN A 48 8.47 -12.51 6.93
N ASP A 49 8.59 -11.79 5.80
CA ASP A 49 9.85 -11.33 5.20
C ASP A 49 10.86 -12.43 4.82
N THR A 50 10.44 -13.71 4.77
CA THR A 50 11.28 -14.85 4.36
C THR A 50 10.67 -15.59 3.17
N ARG A 51 11.48 -15.86 2.13
CA ARG A 51 11.08 -16.67 0.98
C ARG A 51 11.18 -18.17 1.34
N PHE A 52 10.04 -18.80 1.54
CA PHE A 52 9.95 -20.23 1.87
C PHE A 52 9.93 -21.14 0.65
N VAL A 53 9.52 -20.62 -0.51
CA VAL A 53 9.60 -21.33 -1.79
C VAL A 53 10.13 -20.38 -2.84
N GLU A 54 11.26 -20.72 -3.42
CA GLU A 54 11.85 -20.00 -4.55
C GLU A 54 11.35 -20.58 -5.88
N HIS A 55 11.30 -21.92 -5.97
CA HIS A 55 10.81 -22.62 -7.15
C HIS A 55 9.65 -23.53 -6.80
N LEU A 56 8.58 -23.44 -7.59
CA LEU A 56 7.45 -24.36 -7.61
C LEU A 56 6.98 -24.49 -9.06
N VAL A 57 7.54 -25.45 -9.79
CA VAL A 57 7.37 -25.59 -11.23
C VAL A 57 6.69 -26.92 -11.56
N LEU A 58 5.54 -26.84 -12.25
CA LEU A 58 4.80 -28.01 -12.70
C LEU A 58 5.14 -28.33 -14.16
N SER A 59 5.45 -29.58 -14.43
CA SER A 59 5.64 -30.11 -15.79
C SER A 59 4.78 -31.34 -16.04
N VAL A 60 4.43 -31.55 -17.29
CA VAL A 60 3.69 -32.73 -17.78
C VAL A 60 4.51 -33.41 -18.87
N ASP A 61 4.86 -34.66 -18.66
CA ASP A 61 5.75 -35.46 -19.53
C ASP A 61 7.11 -34.79 -19.80
N GLY A 62 7.59 -33.96 -18.89
CA GLY A 62 8.83 -33.21 -18.98
C GLY A 62 8.69 -31.81 -19.60
N ASP A 63 7.54 -31.48 -20.15
CA ASP A 63 7.30 -30.16 -20.77
C ASP A 63 6.67 -29.18 -19.78
N ARG A 64 7.02 -27.88 -19.90
CA ARG A 64 6.30 -26.78 -19.23
C ARG A 64 4.95 -26.57 -19.89
N LEU A 65 3.97 -26.11 -19.11
CA LEU A 65 2.63 -25.77 -19.56
C LEU A 65 2.62 -24.43 -20.31
N GLU A 66 1.59 -24.22 -21.12
CA GLU A 66 1.32 -22.95 -21.80
C GLU A 66 0.10 -22.26 -21.16
N PRO A 67 0.17 -20.95 -20.84
CA PRO A 67 -0.93 -20.24 -20.24
C PRO A 67 -2.05 -19.98 -21.25
N LEU A 68 -3.29 -20.16 -20.79
CA LEU A 68 -4.50 -19.77 -21.53
C LEU A 68 -5.17 -18.57 -20.86
N ARG A 69 -5.38 -18.64 -19.54
CA ARG A 69 -6.05 -17.60 -18.77
C ARG A 69 -5.58 -17.64 -17.31
N VAL A 70 -5.56 -16.48 -16.68
CA VAL A 70 -5.53 -16.32 -15.22
C VAL A 70 -6.79 -15.60 -14.81
N GLU A 71 -7.41 -16.09 -13.74
CA GLU A 71 -8.58 -15.47 -13.12
C GLU A 71 -8.34 -15.36 -11.62
N THR A 72 -8.29 -14.14 -11.09
CA THR A 72 -8.21 -13.88 -9.66
C THR A 72 -9.62 -13.99 -9.06
N ILE A 73 -9.77 -14.84 -8.04
CA ILE A 73 -11.04 -15.05 -7.31
C ILE A 73 -11.15 -14.05 -6.16
N GLY A 74 -10.01 -13.57 -5.70
CA GLY A 74 -9.83 -12.59 -4.64
C GLY A 74 -8.33 -12.33 -4.45
N PRO A 75 -7.95 -11.45 -3.52
CA PRO A 75 -6.54 -11.11 -3.33
C PRO A 75 -5.68 -12.31 -2.93
N HIS A 76 -6.27 -13.33 -2.29
CA HIS A 76 -5.63 -14.53 -1.76
C HIS A 76 -5.70 -15.75 -2.69
N ALA A 77 -6.44 -15.68 -3.80
CA ALA A 77 -6.71 -16.84 -4.63
C ALA A 77 -6.77 -16.54 -6.12
N ALA A 78 -6.23 -17.46 -6.93
CA ALA A 78 -6.32 -17.40 -8.38
C ALA A 78 -6.44 -18.78 -9.02
N THR A 79 -7.10 -18.81 -10.19
CA THR A 79 -7.18 -19.96 -11.09
C THR A 79 -6.27 -19.70 -12.31
N PHE A 80 -5.31 -20.60 -12.51
CA PHE A 80 -4.43 -20.62 -13.68
C PHE A 80 -4.94 -21.69 -14.64
N VAL A 81 -5.49 -21.30 -15.77
CA VAL A 81 -5.92 -22.21 -16.84
C VAL A 81 -4.80 -22.35 -17.83
N THR A 82 -4.29 -23.57 -18.00
CA THR A 82 -3.13 -23.88 -18.80
C THR A 82 -3.37 -25.12 -19.66
N ARG A 83 -2.56 -25.29 -20.69
CA ARG A 83 -2.58 -26.50 -21.50
C ARG A 83 -1.18 -27.11 -21.64
N ARG A 84 -1.13 -28.39 -21.92
CA ARG A 84 0.09 -29.00 -22.43
C ARG A 84 0.35 -28.52 -23.86
N LYS A 85 1.62 -28.39 -24.26
CA LYS A 85 1.97 -28.17 -25.66
C LYS A 85 1.40 -29.28 -26.55
N PRO A 86 0.89 -28.96 -27.75
CA PRO A 86 0.50 -29.98 -28.71
C PRO A 86 1.65 -30.97 -28.98
N ARG A 87 1.34 -32.26 -29.15
CA ARG A 87 2.33 -33.26 -29.56
C ARG A 87 2.77 -33.00 -30.98
N GLU A 88 3.97 -33.40 -31.30
CA GLU A 88 4.50 -33.28 -32.67
C GLU A 88 3.52 -33.91 -33.69
N GLY A 89 3.19 -33.18 -34.71
CA GLY A 89 2.22 -33.58 -35.74
C GLY A 89 0.75 -33.30 -35.40
N LEU A 90 0.41 -32.75 -34.22
CA LEU A 90 -0.93 -32.32 -33.84
C LEU A 90 -1.01 -30.81 -33.72
N ALA A 91 -2.12 -30.22 -34.24
CA ALA A 91 -2.34 -28.78 -34.14
C ALA A 91 -2.84 -28.37 -32.74
N ASP A 92 -3.53 -29.29 -32.02
CA ASP A 92 -4.23 -28.98 -30.78
C ASP A 92 -3.80 -29.88 -29.64
N SER A 93 -3.90 -29.33 -28.39
CA SER A 93 -3.75 -30.08 -27.17
C SER A 93 -5.09 -30.68 -26.70
N THR A 94 -5.04 -31.90 -26.20
CA THR A 94 -6.18 -32.56 -25.57
C THR A 94 -6.08 -32.58 -24.05
N LEU A 95 -5.03 -31.99 -23.48
CA LEU A 95 -4.81 -31.95 -22.05
C LEU A 95 -4.90 -30.50 -21.53
N LEU A 96 -5.90 -30.27 -20.67
CA LEU A 96 -6.08 -29.03 -19.91
C LEU A 96 -5.56 -29.25 -18.49
N VAL A 97 -4.87 -28.27 -17.94
CA VAL A 97 -4.44 -28.27 -16.55
C VAL A 97 -4.92 -26.97 -15.90
N VAL A 98 -5.71 -27.12 -14.85
CA VAL A 98 -6.23 -26.00 -14.05
C VAL A 98 -5.60 -26.06 -12.68
N ARG A 99 -4.99 -24.97 -12.24
CA ARG A 99 -4.37 -24.82 -10.93
C ARG A 99 -5.15 -23.76 -10.15
N GLU A 100 -5.78 -24.18 -9.07
CA GLU A 100 -6.51 -23.28 -8.16
C GLU A 100 -5.64 -23.08 -6.92
N ARG A 101 -5.04 -21.90 -6.80
CA ARG A 101 -4.07 -21.57 -5.76
C ARG A 101 -4.68 -20.65 -4.70
N TYR A 102 -4.38 -20.96 -3.43
CA TYR A 102 -4.80 -20.25 -2.25
C TYR A 102 -3.59 -19.95 -1.37
N VAL A 103 -3.41 -18.68 -0.98
CA VAL A 103 -2.27 -18.19 -0.18
C VAL A 103 -2.74 -17.75 1.19
N GLY A 104 -1.97 -18.07 2.24
CA GLY A 104 -2.22 -17.68 3.62
C GLY A 104 -1.43 -18.55 4.58
N ASN A 105 -0.47 -17.98 5.31
CA ASN A 105 0.49 -18.70 6.19
C ASN A 105 1.21 -19.88 5.51
N GLY A 106 1.19 -19.90 4.18
CA GLY A 106 1.66 -20.97 3.31
C GLY A 106 0.88 -20.95 2.00
N LEU A 107 0.76 -22.12 1.35
CA LEU A 107 0.07 -22.24 0.06
C LEU A 107 -0.66 -23.58 -0.02
N VAL A 108 -1.88 -23.54 -0.56
CA VAL A 108 -2.62 -24.74 -0.99
C VAL A 108 -2.92 -24.58 -2.48
N GLU A 109 -2.76 -25.66 -3.24
CA GLU A 109 -3.02 -25.65 -4.67
C GLU A 109 -3.70 -26.95 -5.10
N ASP A 110 -4.88 -26.83 -5.72
CA ASP A 110 -5.57 -27.94 -6.36
C ASP A 110 -5.25 -27.94 -7.86
N ILE A 111 -4.63 -29.02 -8.31
CA ILE A 111 -4.21 -29.24 -9.69
C ILE A 111 -5.15 -30.22 -10.34
N THR A 112 -6.07 -29.73 -11.17
CA THR A 112 -6.98 -30.55 -11.98
C THR A 112 -6.36 -30.80 -13.36
N VAL A 113 -6.13 -32.06 -13.69
CA VAL A 113 -5.67 -32.48 -15.02
C VAL A 113 -6.83 -33.12 -15.75
N GLN A 114 -7.27 -32.49 -16.84
CA GLN A 114 -8.44 -32.90 -17.61
C GLN A 114 -8.05 -33.44 -18.99
N ASN A 115 -8.51 -34.64 -19.31
CA ASN A 115 -8.39 -35.25 -20.63
C ASN A 115 -9.60 -34.91 -21.49
N LEU A 116 -9.39 -34.11 -22.53
CA LEU A 116 -10.40 -33.70 -23.50
C LEU A 116 -10.54 -34.69 -24.68
N SER A 117 -9.71 -35.74 -24.75
CA SER A 117 -9.75 -36.76 -25.78
C SER A 117 -10.82 -37.82 -25.54
N ARG A 118 -11.02 -38.72 -26.51
CA ARG A 118 -11.92 -39.89 -26.41
C ARG A 118 -11.18 -41.17 -26.00
N GLN A 119 -9.90 -41.07 -25.68
CA GLN A 119 -9.06 -42.20 -25.30
C GLN A 119 -8.56 -42.01 -23.86
N VAL A 120 -8.19 -43.11 -23.21
CA VAL A 120 -7.47 -43.04 -21.93
C VAL A 120 -6.09 -42.45 -22.20
N GLU A 121 -5.72 -41.45 -21.43
CA GLU A 121 -4.37 -40.87 -21.48
C GLU A 121 -3.60 -41.18 -20.22
N VAL A 122 -2.28 -41.38 -20.36
CA VAL A 122 -1.36 -41.63 -19.26
C VAL A 122 -0.28 -40.58 -19.32
N HIS A 123 -0.11 -39.85 -18.24
CA HIS A 123 0.87 -38.78 -18.14
C HIS A 123 1.74 -38.90 -16.88
N THR A 124 2.94 -38.35 -16.97
CA THR A 124 3.80 -38.12 -15.81
C THR A 124 3.76 -36.67 -15.44
N LEU A 125 3.21 -36.37 -14.25
CA LEU A 125 3.31 -35.04 -13.68
C LEU A 125 4.53 -34.98 -12.77
N ALA A 126 5.25 -33.84 -12.83
CA ALA A 126 6.36 -33.59 -11.92
C ALA A 126 6.27 -32.15 -11.38
N LEU A 127 6.26 -32.01 -10.06
CA LEU A 127 6.32 -30.74 -9.35
C LEU A 127 7.68 -30.60 -8.70
N THR A 128 8.48 -29.66 -9.16
CA THR A 128 9.77 -29.33 -8.58
C THR A 128 9.57 -28.21 -7.55
N ALA A 129 10.02 -28.41 -6.31
CA ALA A 129 9.92 -27.42 -5.24
C ALA A 129 11.28 -27.23 -4.57
N SER A 130 11.74 -25.99 -4.46
CA SER A 130 12.96 -25.65 -3.72
C SER A 130 12.84 -24.32 -3.01
N THR A 131 13.71 -24.13 -2.02
CA THR A 131 13.82 -22.92 -1.21
C THR A 131 15.27 -22.46 -1.14
N ASP A 132 15.45 -21.16 -0.95
CA ASP A 132 16.73 -20.53 -0.59
C ASP A 132 16.68 -19.89 0.82
N PHE A 133 15.48 -19.79 1.41
CA PHE A 133 15.22 -19.06 2.66
C PHE A 133 15.78 -17.63 2.63
N ALA A 134 15.82 -16.99 1.45
CA ALA A 134 16.26 -15.62 1.30
C ALA A 134 15.36 -14.67 2.10
N ASN A 135 15.94 -13.66 2.73
CA ASN A 135 15.15 -12.60 3.29
C ASN A 135 14.66 -11.66 2.17
N LEU A 136 13.64 -10.85 2.47
CA LEU A 136 12.99 -9.98 1.50
C LEU A 136 13.96 -9.00 0.82
N PHE A 137 14.96 -8.49 1.56
CA PHE A 137 15.96 -7.56 1.01
C PHE A 137 16.93 -8.27 0.06
N GLU A 138 17.34 -9.50 0.36
CA GLU A 138 18.15 -10.31 -0.55
C GLU A 138 17.40 -10.57 -1.86
N VAL A 139 16.09 -10.83 -1.79
CA VAL A 139 15.24 -10.97 -2.98
C VAL A 139 15.14 -9.66 -3.76
N LYS A 140 14.87 -8.54 -3.06
CA LYS A 140 14.71 -7.21 -3.67
C LYS A 140 15.97 -6.75 -4.41
N GLU A 141 17.13 -6.99 -3.83
CA GLU A 141 18.42 -6.56 -4.37
C GLU A 141 19.04 -7.57 -5.35
N GLY A 142 18.38 -8.70 -5.58
CA GLY A 142 18.91 -9.77 -6.44
C GLY A 142 20.23 -10.35 -5.94
N ARG A 143 20.53 -10.19 -4.64
CA ARG A 143 21.71 -10.76 -4.02
C ARG A 143 21.51 -12.26 -3.84
N SER A 144 22.51 -13.05 -4.25
CA SER A 144 22.52 -14.46 -3.88
C SER A 144 22.41 -14.59 -2.37
N ALA A 145 21.43 -15.32 -1.90
CA ALA A 145 21.34 -15.65 -0.48
C ALA A 145 22.71 -16.19 -0.04
N ALA A 146 23.26 -15.68 1.07
CA ALA A 146 24.47 -16.25 1.65
C ALA A 146 24.28 -17.76 1.73
N ALA A 147 25.28 -18.55 1.30
CA ALA A 147 25.18 -20.01 1.23
C ALA A 147 24.63 -20.56 2.55
N ARG A 148 23.34 -20.92 2.55
CA ARG A 148 22.67 -21.51 3.71
C ARG A 148 22.79 -23.01 3.60
N ASP A 149 23.17 -23.68 4.70
CA ASP A 149 23.13 -25.14 4.78
C ASP A 149 21.66 -25.60 4.79
N ILE A 150 21.14 -25.88 3.59
CA ILE A 150 19.78 -26.39 3.42
C ILE A 150 19.82 -27.89 3.37
N THR A 151 19.21 -28.53 4.37
CA THR A 151 19.02 -29.99 4.40
C THR A 151 17.70 -30.33 3.72
N THR A 152 17.76 -31.26 2.77
CA THR A 152 16.57 -31.79 2.11
C THR A 152 16.35 -33.26 2.52
N THR A 153 15.13 -33.54 2.98
CA THR A 153 14.67 -34.91 3.25
C THR A 153 13.44 -35.20 2.41
N ALA A 154 13.42 -36.38 1.80
CA ALA A 154 12.39 -36.82 0.88
C ALA A 154 11.92 -38.24 1.24
N GLY A 155 10.61 -38.48 1.23
CA GLY A 155 10.04 -39.81 1.47
C GLY A 155 8.56 -39.76 1.82
N HIS A 156 7.87 -40.89 1.56
CA HIS A 156 6.43 -41.04 1.89
C HIS A 156 5.51 -39.89 1.39
N GLY A 157 5.79 -39.36 0.19
CA GLY A 157 5.00 -38.26 -0.39
C GLY A 157 5.26 -36.89 0.26
N VAL A 158 6.33 -36.71 1.01
CA VAL A 158 6.72 -35.49 1.70
C VAL A 158 8.11 -35.05 1.25
N LEU A 159 8.22 -33.79 0.87
CA LEU A 159 9.47 -33.04 0.69
C LEU A 159 9.60 -32.07 1.86
N HIS A 160 10.71 -32.16 2.61
CA HIS A 160 10.99 -31.24 3.70
C HIS A 160 12.38 -30.62 3.50
N GLN A 161 12.45 -29.30 3.54
CA GLN A 161 13.68 -28.52 3.43
C GLN A 161 13.82 -27.60 4.65
N ALA A 162 15.02 -27.56 5.23
CA ALA A 162 15.27 -26.81 6.47
C ALA A 162 16.66 -26.19 6.50
N THR A 163 16.78 -25.04 7.18
CA THR A 163 18.04 -24.40 7.57
C THR A 163 18.02 -24.04 9.06
N ARG A 164 19.21 -23.91 9.66
CA ARG A 164 19.36 -23.47 11.05
C ARG A 164 19.93 -22.05 11.18
N HIS A 165 20.43 -21.49 10.10
CA HIS A 165 21.06 -20.16 10.10
C HIS A 165 20.34 -19.16 9.20
N PRO A 166 20.22 -17.89 9.63
CA PRO A 166 20.55 -17.34 10.96
C PRO A 166 19.54 -17.75 12.04
N THR A 167 18.33 -18.13 11.67
CA THR A 167 17.25 -18.63 12.55
C THR A 167 16.67 -19.89 11.94
N PRO A 168 16.19 -20.87 12.76
CA PRO A 168 15.58 -22.08 12.24
C PRO A 168 14.39 -21.77 11.33
N ARG A 169 14.46 -22.23 10.08
CA ARG A 169 13.39 -22.14 9.09
C ARG A 169 13.20 -23.49 8.44
N SER A 170 11.98 -23.87 8.17
CA SER A 170 11.73 -25.03 7.33
C SER A 170 10.46 -24.88 6.50
N VAL A 171 10.40 -25.64 5.41
CA VAL A 171 9.21 -25.77 4.58
C VAL A 171 8.92 -27.22 4.32
N ARG A 172 7.65 -27.59 4.45
CA ARG A 172 7.15 -28.94 4.18
C ARG A 172 6.19 -28.87 3.00
N VAL A 173 6.48 -29.65 1.96
CA VAL A 173 5.59 -29.80 0.80
C VAL A 173 5.00 -31.21 0.83
N THR A 174 3.68 -31.29 0.84
CA THR A 174 2.93 -32.55 0.81
C THR A 174 1.94 -32.53 -0.33
N ALA A 175 1.56 -33.71 -0.84
CA ALA A 175 0.58 -33.80 -1.89
C ALA A 175 -0.23 -35.09 -1.82
N THR A 176 -1.45 -35.05 -2.35
CA THR A 176 -2.33 -36.23 -2.53
C THR A 176 -1.88 -37.04 -3.74
N GLY A 177 -2.44 -38.25 -3.92
CA GLY A 177 -2.17 -39.11 -5.07
C GLY A 177 -0.86 -39.90 -4.96
N ASN A 178 -0.28 -40.03 -3.74
CA ASN A 178 0.90 -40.84 -3.44
C ASN A 178 2.09 -40.62 -4.40
N PRO A 179 2.65 -39.40 -4.49
CA PRO A 179 3.80 -39.14 -5.34
C PRO A 179 5.04 -39.92 -4.86
N SER A 180 5.87 -40.33 -5.81
CA SER A 180 7.27 -40.59 -5.50
C SER A 180 8.01 -39.29 -5.30
N VAL A 181 8.94 -39.24 -4.33
CA VAL A 181 9.73 -38.03 -4.03
C VAL A 181 11.20 -38.34 -4.22
N GLU A 182 11.84 -37.63 -5.14
CA GLU A 182 13.26 -37.76 -5.46
C GLU A 182 13.92 -36.38 -5.47
N GLY A 183 14.89 -36.13 -4.59
CA GLY A 183 15.51 -34.82 -4.45
C GLY A 183 14.47 -33.74 -4.12
N SER A 184 14.32 -32.74 -4.98
CA SER A 184 13.36 -31.65 -4.85
C SER A 184 12.09 -31.86 -5.70
N GLN A 185 11.81 -33.08 -6.16
CA GLN A 185 10.73 -33.33 -7.11
C GLN A 185 9.73 -34.36 -6.60
N LEU A 186 8.43 -34.00 -6.68
CA LEU A 186 7.31 -34.90 -6.47
C LEU A 186 6.82 -35.37 -7.85
N ARG A 187 6.63 -36.69 -8.05
CA ARG A 187 6.22 -37.27 -9.34
C ARG A 187 5.02 -38.18 -9.20
N TRP A 188 4.08 -38.06 -10.13
CA TRP A 188 2.90 -38.90 -10.25
C TRP A 188 2.84 -39.51 -11.65
N ARG A 189 2.40 -40.73 -11.71
CA ARG A 189 1.91 -41.36 -12.94
C ARG A 189 0.39 -41.37 -12.87
N VAL A 190 -0.27 -40.52 -13.65
CA VAL A 190 -1.73 -40.38 -13.69
C VAL A 190 -2.32 -41.07 -14.90
N VAL A 191 -3.41 -41.78 -14.68
CA VAL A 191 -4.23 -42.40 -15.74
C VAL A 191 -5.57 -41.71 -15.79
N ILE A 192 -5.86 -41.02 -16.87
CA ILE A 192 -7.05 -40.15 -16.98
C ILE A 192 -8.00 -40.77 -18.01
N PRO A 193 -9.23 -41.13 -17.59
CA PRO A 193 -10.21 -41.72 -18.50
C PRO A 193 -10.63 -40.71 -19.58
N PRO A 194 -11.23 -41.20 -20.69
CA PRO A 194 -11.77 -40.31 -21.72
C PRO A 194 -12.75 -39.31 -21.16
N ARG A 195 -12.55 -38.01 -21.50
CA ARG A 195 -13.38 -36.90 -21.00
C ARG A 195 -13.43 -36.78 -19.47
N GLY A 196 -12.53 -37.45 -18.76
CA GLY A 196 -12.40 -37.41 -17.31
C GLY A 196 -11.28 -36.49 -16.83
N ASN A 197 -11.15 -36.42 -15.51
CA ASN A 197 -10.10 -35.66 -14.85
C ASN A 197 -9.49 -36.42 -13.68
N THR A 198 -8.43 -35.88 -13.14
CA THR A 198 -7.84 -36.22 -11.84
C THR A 198 -7.44 -34.95 -11.11
N VAL A 199 -7.54 -34.96 -9.78
CA VAL A 199 -7.18 -33.81 -8.94
C VAL A 199 -6.06 -34.22 -7.99
N ILE A 200 -5.06 -33.35 -7.87
CA ILE A 200 -3.95 -33.47 -6.93
C ILE A 200 -3.94 -32.18 -6.10
N THR A 201 -4.04 -32.32 -4.78
CA THR A 201 -3.89 -31.20 -3.84
C THR A 201 -2.46 -31.15 -3.33
N VAL A 202 -1.80 -30.02 -3.49
CA VAL A 202 -0.45 -29.71 -2.95
C VAL A 202 -0.60 -28.75 -1.77
N ARG A 203 0.15 -29.00 -0.70
CA ARG A 203 0.22 -28.12 0.48
C ARG A 203 1.67 -27.76 0.77
N VAL A 204 1.91 -26.47 0.96
CA VAL A 204 3.20 -25.89 1.35
C VAL A 204 3.04 -25.25 2.71
N GLU A 205 3.76 -25.77 3.69
CA GLU A 205 3.63 -25.40 5.11
C GLU A 205 4.98 -24.90 5.64
N PRO A 206 5.14 -23.57 5.79
CA PRO A 206 6.31 -22.97 6.42
C PRO A 206 6.38 -23.26 7.93
N SER A 207 7.60 -23.18 8.48
CA SER A 207 7.83 -23.20 9.93
C SER A 207 8.93 -22.20 10.30
N ILE A 208 8.71 -21.46 11.37
CA ILE A 208 9.62 -20.43 11.89
C ILE A 208 9.92 -20.79 13.34
N ASP A 209 11.20 -20.91 13.71
CA ASP A 209 11.68 -21.24 15.05
C ASP A 209 11.02 -22.52 15.63
N GLY A 210 10.80 -23.51 14.74
CA GLY A 210 10.14 -24.77 15.10
C GLY A 210 8.62 -24.71 15.20
N THR A 211 8.02 -23.53 15.09
CA THR A 211 6.57 -23.34 15.07
C THR A 211 6.06 -23.44 13.64
N ARG A 212 5.19 -24.42 13.38
CA ARG A 212 4.54 -24.59 12.08
C ARG A 212 3.46 -23.52 11.88
N LEU A 213 3.51 -22.86 10.74
CA LEU A 213 2.45 -21.94 10.32
C LEU A 213 1.33 -22.76 9.66
N VAL A 214 0.13 -22.66 10.22
CA VAL A 214 -1.02 -23.42 9.73
C VAL A 214 -1.72 -22.60 8.63
N THR A 215 -1.89 -23.22 7.46
CA THR A 215 -2.66 -22.58 6.38
C THR A 215 -4.13 -22.49 6.78
N PRO A 216 -4.84 -21.37 6.47
CA PRO A 216 -6.24 -21.20 6.79
C PRO A 216 -7.20 -22.00 5.89
N TYR A 217 -6.67 -22.96 5.13
CA TYR A 217 -7.40 -23.83 4.20
C TYR A 217 -7.35 -25.29 4.69
N PRO A 218 -8.34 -25.76 5.47
CA PRO A 218 -8.36 -27.11 6.01
C PRO A 218 -8.37 -28.19 4.92
N ALA A 219 -7.77 -29.33 5.23
CA ALA A 219 -7.73 -30.46 4.30
C ALA A 219 -9.12 -31.12 4.18
N GLY A 220 -9.62 -31.26 2.94
CA GLY A 220 -10.88 -31.93 2.65
C GLY A 220 -12.11 -31.06 2.84
N GLU A 221 -11.95 -29.79 3.16
CA GLU A 221 -13.03 -28.80 3.21
C GLU A 221 -13.02 -27.92 1.95
N PRO A 222 -14.19 -27.45 1.48
CA PRO A 222 -14.24 -26.49 0.38
C PRO A 222 -13.54 -25.17 0.74
N HIS A 223 -12.69 -24.67 -0.15
CA HIS A 223 -11.97 -23.42 0.11
C HIS A 223 -12.86 -22.19 0.22
N ILE A 224 -14.10 -22.27 -0.30
CA ILE A 224 -15.10 -21.22 -0.15
C ILE A 224 -15.51 -20.97 1.32
N ASP A 225 -15.37 -21.98 2.17
CA ASP A 225 -15.67 -21.89 3.60
C ASP A 225 -14.44 -21.52 4.45
N SER A 226 -13.32 -21.21 3.80
CA SER A 226 -12.10 -20.79 4.49
C SER A 226 -12.23 -19.38 5.09
N VAL A 227 -11.47 -19.14 6.17
CA VAL A 227 -11.48 -17.84 6.87
C VAL A 227 -11.16 -16.68 5.91
N PRO A 228 -10.11 -16.73 5.04
CA PRO A 228 -9.84 -15.64 4.11
C PRO A 228 -11.00 -15.37 3.15
N THR A 229 -11.63 -16.42 2.62
CA THR A 229 -12.75 -16.26 1.69
C THR A 229 -13.97 -15.61 2.36
N ILE A 230 -14.30 -16.04 3.59
CA ILE A 230 -15.40 -15.46 4.38
C ILE A 230 -15.09 -13.99 4.73
N GLN A 231 -13.88 -13.71 5.17
CA GLN A 231 -13.45 -12.34 5.50
C GLN A 231 -13.46 -11.43 4.27
N HIS A 232 -13.05 -11.93 3.11
CA HIS A 232 -13.10 -11.19 1.85
C HIS A 232 -14.55 -10.91 1.44
N ALA A 233 -15.45 -11.88 1.53
CA ALA A 233 -16.87 -11.69 1.25
C ALA A 233 -17.53 -10.65 2.19
N HIS A 234 -17.19 -10.67 3.48
CA HIS A 234 -17.64 -9.65 4.43
C HIS A 234 -17.09 -8.25 4.09
N TRP A 235 -15.84 -8.16 3.67
CA TRP A 235 -15.23 -6.91 3.24
C TRP A 235 -15.92 -6.34 2.01
N GLN A 236 -16.16 -7.17 0.97
CA GLN A 236 -16.88 -6.77 -0.23
C GLN A 236 -18.32 -6.33 0.06
N ALA A 237 -19.00 -6.99 1.01
CA ALA A 237 -20.36 -6.62 1.40
C ALA A 237 -20.44 -5.24 2.06
N ARG A 238 -19.36 -4.78 2.67
CA ARG A 238 -19.23 -3.46 3.32
C ARG A 238 -18.62 -2.40 2.42
N SER A 239 -17.92 -2.79 1.37
CA SER A 239 -17.23 -1.84 0.49
C SER A 239 -18.21 -0.93 -0.25
N PRO A 240 -17.90 0.36 -0.42
CA PRO A 240 -18.67 1.27 -1.24
C PRO A 240 -18.87 0.71 -2.65
N ARG A 241 -20.09 0.83 -3.16
CA ARG A 241 -20.45 0.38 -4.51
C ARG A 241 -20.73 1.59 -5.37
N LEU A 242 -19.95 1.74 -6.41
CA LEU A 242 -20.11 2.79 -7.39
C LEU A 242 -20.79 2.25 -8.64
N ARG A 243 -21.72 2.99 -9.16
CA ARG A 243 -22.34 2.80 -10.49
C ARG A 243 -22.38 4.16 -11.17
N SER A 244 -21.63 4.31 -12.23
CA SER A 244 -21.58 5.55 -13.00
C SER A 244 -21.69 5.29 -14.50
N SER A 245 -21.77 6.35 -15.29
CA SER A 245 -21.71 6.24 -16.76
C SER A 245 -20.28 5.94 -17.26
N ASP A 246 -19.27 6.03 -16.40
CA ASP A 246 -17.89 5.61 -16.68
C ASP A 246 -17.56 4.32 -15.92
N PRO A 247 -17.66 3.14 -16.57
CA PRO A 247 -17.44 1.85 -15.91
C PRO A 247 -15.96 1.65 -15.47
N ARG A 248 -15.03 2.48 -15.93
CA ARG A 248 -13.62 2.40 -15.54
C ARG A 248 -13.45 2.73 -14.06
N PHE A 249 -14.16 3.76 -13.57
CA PHE A 249 -14.11 4.14 -12.16
C PHE A 249 -14.76 3.08 -11.28
N ASP A 250 -15.91 2.53 -11.70
CA ASP A 250 -16.59 1.44 -10.99
C ASP A 250 -15.68 0.21 -10.86
N GLY A 251 -15.01 -0.16 -11.97
CA GLY A 251 -14.05 -1.26 -12.02
C GLY A 251 -12.84 -1.02 -11.13
N LEU A 252 -12.24 0.16 -11.20
CA LEU A 252 -11.08 0.56 -10.40
C LEU A 252 -11.39 0.52 -8.90
N LEU A 253 -12.50 1.12 -8.46
CA LEU A 253 -12.88 1.13 -7.05
C LEU A 253 -13.04 -0.30 -6.51
N ARG A 254 -13.69 -1.19 -7.25
CA ARG A 254 -13.88 -2.58 -6.87
C ARG A 254 -12.53 -3.32 -6.78
N THR A 255 -11.69 -3.23 -7.80
CA THR A 255 -10.37 -3.89 -7.82
C THR A 255 -9.52 -3.41 -6.65
N CYS A 256 -9.44 -2.11 -6.43
CA CYS A 256 -8.63 -1.53 -5.36
C CYS A 256 -9.17 -1.87 -3.96
N THR A 257 -10.49 -1.95 -3.78
CA THR A 257 -11.06 -2.41 -2.51
C THR A 257 -10.79 -3.88 -2.25
N ASP A 258 -10.73 -4.74 -3.28
CA ASP A 258 -10.30 -6.13 -3.17
C ASP A 258 -8.81 -6.25 -2.81
N GLU A 259 -7.94 -5.41 -3.39
CA GLU A 259 -6.52 -5.33 -3.05
C GLU A 259 -6.30 -4.94 -1.58
N LEU A 260 -7.06 -3.94 -1.08
CA LEU A 260 -7.03 -3.55 0.35
C LEU A 260 -7.44 -4.71 1.26
N ALA A 261 -8.39 -5.56 0.82
CA ALA A 261 -8.78 -6.74 1.59
C ALA A 261 -7.61 -7.69 1.84
N GLY A 262 -6.75 -7.92 0.83
CA GLY A 262 -5.58 -8.79 0.94
C GLY A 262 -4.46 -8.22 1.81
N LEU A 263 -4.36 -6.90 1.89
CA LEU A 263 -3.33 -6.22 2.68
C LEU A 263 -3.66 -6.11 4.17
N ARG A 264 -4.83 -6.60 4.61
CA ARG A 264 -5.20 -6.59 6.03
C ARG A 264 -4.31 -7.53 6.83
N ILE A 265 -3.76 -7.02 7.91
CA ILE A 265 -3.02 -7.80 8.91
C ILE A 265 -3.62 -7.55 10.28
N THR A 266 -3.61 -8.57 11.13
CA THR A 266 -4.04 -8.46 12.54
C THR A 266 -2.85 -8.24 13.45
N ASP A 267 -3.03 -7.46 14.50
CA ASP A 267 -2.03 -7.34 15.55
C ASP A 267 -1.96 -8.66 16.35
N PRO A 268 -0.80 -9.33 16.45
CA PRO A 268 -0.68 -10.58 17.20
C PRO A 268 -1.04 -10.46 18.68
N ALA A 269 -0.93 -9.26 19.25
CA ALA A 269 -1.29 -8.99 20.66
C ALA A 269 -2.79 -8.72 20.84
N HIS A 270 -3.49 -8.30 19.79
CA HIS A 270 -4.89 -7.87 19.80
C HIS A 270 -5.56 -8.28 18.48
N GLU A 271 -6.12 -9.48 18.42
CA GLU A 271 -6.71 -10.06 17.20
C GLU A 271 -7.91 -9.27 16.64
N ASP A 272 -8.53 -8.43 17.44
CA ASP A 272 -9.62 -7.52 17.05
C ASP A 272 -9.12 -6.27 16.30
N ARG A 273 -7.82 -5.96 16.36
CA ARG A 273 -7.21 -4.81 15.67
C ARG A 273 -6.73 -5.20 14.28
N VAL A 274 -7.45 -4.73 13.29
CA VAL A 274 -7.10 -4.89 11.88
C VAL A 274 -6.42 -3.63 11.39
N ILE A 275 -5.28 -3.81 10.74
CA ILE A 275 -4.46 -2.76 10.13
C ILE A 275 -4.13 -3.15 8.69
N LEU A 276 -3.57 -2.23 7.91
CA LEU A 276 -3.13 -2.51 6.55
C LEU A 276 -1.60 -2.52 6.45
N ALA A 277 -1.05 -3.57 5.86
CA ALA A 277 0.33 -3.59 5.41
C ALA A 277 0.51 -2.58 4.26
N ALA A 278 1.70 -1.99 4.14
CA ALA A 278 1.92 -0.96 3.14
C ALA A 278 1.84 -1.50 1.71
N GLY A 279 2.43 -2.67 1.40
CA GLY A 279 2.28 -3.24 0.06
C GLY A 279 3.15 -4.45 -0.25
N ALA A 280 2.69 -5.25 -1.21
CA ALA A 280 3.40 -6.40 -1.72
C ALA A 280 4.19 -6.05 -3.00
N PRO A 281 5.42 -6.57 -3.18
CA PRO A 281 6.09 -7.56 -2.33
C PRO A 281 6.94 -6.96 -1.19
N TRP A 282 7.31 -5.65 -1.21
CA TRP A 282 8.43 -5.14 -0.42
C TRP A 282 8.07 -4.64 0.98
N PHE A 283 6.79 -4.33 1.22
CA PHE A 283 6.32 -3.59 2.38
C PHE A 283 5.14 -4.28 3.09
N MET A 284 5.20 -5.65 3.21
CA MET A 284 4.14 -6.46 3.84
C MET A 284 4.18 -6.40 5.37
N THR A 285 4.23 -5.18 5.89
CA THR A 285 4.28 -4.87 7.32
C THR A 285 3.64 -3.52 7.62
N VAL A 286 3.64 -3.13 8.91
CA VAL A 286 3.15 -1.82 9.35
C VAL A 286 4.18 -0.75 9.06
N PHE A 287 3.76 0.26 8.33
CA PHE A 287 4.47 1.53 8.18
C PHE A 287 3.65 2.64 8.84
N GLY A 288 4.33 3.59 9.46
CA GLY A 288 3.64 4.71 10.12
C GLY A 288 2.84 5.54 9.12
N ARG A 289 3.52 6.22 8.22
CA ARG A 289 2.94 7.11 7.20
C ARG A 289 1.93 6.41 6.29
N ASP A 290 2.34 5.26 5.71
CA ASP A 290 1.53 4.52 4.73
C ASP A 290 0.20 4.06 5.33
N SER A 291 0.26 3.47 6.55
CA SER A 291 -0.95 3.00 7.23
C SER A 291 -1.85 4.17 7.65
N LEU A 292 -1.28 5.32 8.05
CA LEU A 292 -2.05 6.51 8.43
C LEU A 292 -2.75 7.16 7.24
N LEU A 293 -2.05 7.40 6.12
CA LEU A 293 -2.64 7.98 4.92
C LEU A 293 -3.64 7.03 4.27
N THR A 294 -3.34 5.73 4.22
CA THR A 294 -4.30 4.72 3.76
C THR A 294 -5.55 4.73 4.61
N SER A 295 -5.40 4.75 5.93
CA SER A 295 -6.53 4.81 6.89
C SER A 295 -7.38 6.06 6.70
N TRP A 296 -6.76 7.20 6.41
CA TRP A 296 -7.48 8.44 6.08
C TRP A 296 -8.35 8.28 4.82
N MET A 297 -7.76 7.71 3.76
CA MET A 297 -8.48 7.56 2.48
C MET A 297 -9.60 6.53 2.57
N LEU A 298 -9.48 5.50 3.40
CA LEU A 298 -10.46 4.42 3.49
C LEU A 298 -11.59 4.65 4.51
N LEU A 299 -11.65 5.82 5.16
CA LEU A 299 -12.75 6.16 6.10
C LEU A 299 -14.14 5.92 5.52
N PRO A 300 -14.43 6.22 4.23
CA PRO A 300 -15.73 5.90 3.63
C PRO A 300 -16.07 4.40 3.57
N LEU A 301 -15.07 3.52 3.77
CA LEU A 301 -15.21 2.07 3.73
C LEU A 301 -15.31 1.47 5.14
N ASP A 302 -14.34 1.75 6.01
CA ASP A 302 -14.34 1.19 7.38
C ASP A 302 -13.43 1.99 8.33
N ALA A 303 -14.02 2.85 9.15
CA ALA A 303 -13.31 3.65 10.16
C ALA A 303 -12.62 2.80 11.25
N ARG A 304 -13.05 1.53 11.46
CA ARG A 304 -12.43 0.64 12.47
C ARG A 304 -11.00 0.27 12.11
N VAL A 305 -10.65 0.19 10.81
CA VAL A 305 -9.28 -0.03 10.37
C VAL A 305 -8.39 1.15 10.76
N ALA A 306 -8.90 2.38 10.64
CA ALA A 306 -8.19 3.58 11.08
C ALA A 306 -7.99 3.59 12.60
N LEU A 307 -9.01 3.22 13.39
CA LEU A 307 -8.89 3.11 14.84
C LEU A 307 -7.88 2.03 15.25
N GLY A 308 -7.94 0.85 14.63
CA GLY A 308 -6.97 -0.24 14.87
C GLY A 308 -5.53 0.17 14.52
N THR A 309 -5.33 0.89 13.42
CA THR A 309 -4.04 1.45 13.03
C THR A 309 -3.50 2.40 14.10
N LEU A 310 -4.32 3.33 14.56
CA LEU A 310 -3.93 4.28 15.61
C LEU A 310 -3.58 3.58 16.93
N GLN A 311 -4.35 2.58 17.34
CA GLN A 311 -4.07 1.81 18.54
C GLN A 311 -2.74 1.05 18.46
N VAL A 312 -2.46 0.41 17.30
CA VAL A 312 -1.19 -0.31 17.07
C VAL A 312 0.00 0.63 17.07
N LEU A 313 -0.13 1.81 16.47
CA LEU A 313 0.92 2.82 16.46
C LEU A 313 1.11 3.45 17.85
N ALA A 314 0.04 3.68 18.61
CA ALA A 314 0.08 4.16 19.97
C ALA A 314 0.82 3.21 20.93
N ASP A 315 0.56 1.90 20.83
CA ASP A 315 1.22 0.88 21.65
C ASP A 315 2.74 0.81 21.39
N ARG A 316 3.19 1.31 20.23
CA ARG A 316 4.59 1.33 19.78
C ARG A 316 5.19 2.73 19.66
N GLN A 317 4.49 3.73 20.24
CA GLN A 317 4.99 5.10 20.28
C GLN A 317 6.29 5.16 21.07
N GLY A 318 7.28 5.90 20.56
CA GLY A 318 8.59 6.04 21.17
C GLY A 318 8.51 6.47 22.64
N GLY A 319 9.30 5.82 23.49
CA GLY A 319 9.32 6.06 24.93
C GLY A 319 10.71 6.42 25.48
N ARG A 320 11.75 6.33 24.67
CA ARG A 320 13.15 6.57 25.07
C ARG A 320 13.94 7.20 23.95
N ILE A 321 15.14 7.67 24.25
CA ILE A 321 16.10 8.11 23.23
C ILE A 321 17.00 6.92 22.90
N ASP A 322 16.94 6.49 21.63
CA ASP A 322 17.78 5.43 21.08
C ASP A 322 18.21 5.79 19.66
N SER A 323 19.47 6.21 19.52
CA SER A 323 20.01 6.65 18.22
C SER A 323 20.10 5.51 17.20
N ALA A 324 20.17 4.24 17.61
CA ALA A 324 20.29 3.11 16.70
C ALA A 324 18.98 2.87 15.90
N THR A 325 17.85 3.11 16.53
CA THR A 325 16.51 3.00 15.94
C THR A 325 15.90 4.37 15.61
N GLU A 326 16.57 5.45 15.96
CA GLU A 326 16.08 6.83 15.92
C GLU A 326 14.79 7.03 16.74
N GLU A 327 14.65 6.23 17.81
CA GLU A 327 13.54 6.36 18.76
C GLU A 327 13.72 7.62 19.62
N GLU A 328 12.65 8.40 19.72
CA GLU A 328 12.55 9.57 20.61
C GLU A 328 11.20 9.54 21.31
N PRO A 329 11.09 10.02 22.56
CA PRO A 329 9.81 10.05 23.30
C PRO A 329 8.72 10.78 22.51
N GLY A 330 7.59 10.10 22.29
CA GLY A 330 6.44 10.65 21.58
C GLY A 330 6.43 10.43 20.08
N ARG A 331 7.56 10.04 19.46
CA ARG A 331 7.67 9.81 18.02
C ARG A 331 6.86 8.59 17.59
N ILE A 332 6.17 8.67 16.45
CA ILE A 332 5.52 7.53 15.79
C ILE A 332 6.55 6.86 14.86
N LEU A 333 6.50 5.53 14.81
CA LEU A 333 7.44 4.72 14.05
C LEU A 333 7.36 4.96 12.53
N HIS A 334 8.46 4.69 11.84
CA HIS A 334 8.51 4.59 10.40
C HIS A 334 8.03 3.21 9.92
N GLU A 335 8.67 2.13 10.40
CA GLU A 335 8.31 0.76 10.01
C GLU A 335 8.61 -0.25 11.11
N ILE A 336 7.93 -1.41 11.01
CA ILE A 336 8.22 -2.61 11.79
C ILE A 336 8.71 -3.68 10.82
N ARG A 337 9.83 -4.35 11.13
CA ARG A 337 10.33 -5.48 10.34
C ARG A 337 10.40 -6.74 11.19
N SER A 338 9.86 -7.84 10.66
CA SER A 338 9.95 -9.16 11.27
C SER A 338 11.20 -9.88 10.75
N GLY A 339 12.07 -10.34 11.64
CA GLY A 339 13.27 -11.08 11.26
C GLY A 339 14.57 -10.29 11.38
N LEU A 340 15.46 -10.39 10.40
CA LEU A 340 16.76 -9.71 10.43
C LEU A 340 16.58 -8.20 10.31
N SER A 341 17.01 -7.47 11.34
CA SER A 341 17.23 -6.04 11.21
C SER A 341 18.29 -5.79 10.11
N PRO A 342 18.26 -4.63 9.43
CA PRO A 342 19.34 -4.23 8.52
C PRO A 342 20.74 -4.26 9.17
N ALA A 343 20.79 -4.14 10.50
CA ALA A 343 22.00 -4.32 11.29
C ALA A 343 22.41 -5.81 11.50
N GLY A 344 21.65 -6.78 10.95
CA GLY A 344 21.99 -8.19 11.02
C GLY A 344 21.74 -8.85 12.38
N VAL A 345 20.94 -8.25 13.28
CA VAL A 345 20.61 -8.82 14.58
C VAL A 345 19.43 -9.78 14.41
N PRO A 346 19.58 -11.10 14.67
CA PRO A 346 18.45 -12.04 14.65
C PRO A 346 17.58 -11.82 15.90
N GLY A 347 16.27 -11.82 15.73
CA GLY A 347 15.36 -11.80 16.87
C GLY A 347 14.07 -11.03 16.59
N ALA A 348 13.39 -10.63 17.65
CA ALA A 348 12.10 -9.95 17.66
C ALA A 348 11.95 -8.82 16.61
N ASP A 349 10.73 -8.46 16.30
CA ASP A 349 10.38 -7.35 15.42
C ASP A 349 11.26 -6.12 15.71
N THR A 350 11.93 -5.59 14.68
CA THR A 350 12.73 -4.39 14.77
C THR A 350 11.86 -3.20 14.40
N VAL A 351 11.77 -2.22 15.31
CA VAL A 351 11.04 -0.97 15.07
C VAL A 351 12.04 0.12 14.72
N TYR A 352 11.79 0.86 13.64
CA TYR A 352 12.57 2.01 13.22
C TYR A 352 11.69 3.27 13.24
N TYR A 353 12.25 4.39 13.72
CA TYR A 353 11.49 5.63 13.97
C TYR A 353 11.91 6.80 13.07
N GLY A 354 12.84 6.62 12.15
CA GLY A 354 13.37 7.69 11.29
C GLY A 354 12.36 8.23 10.28
N THR A 355 11.34 8.93 10.77
CA THR A 355 10.31 9.60 9.98
C THR A 355 9.81 10.84 10.73
N ALA A 356 9.57 11.95 10.00
CA ALA A 356 9.11 13.21 10.60
C ALA A 356 7.61 13.44 10.41
N ASP A 357 6.99 12.76 9.47
CA ASP A 357 5.61 12.97 9.02
C ASP A 357 4.57 12.09 9.74
N ALA A 358 4.95 10.85 10.13
CA ALA A 358 4.02 9.93 10.77
C ALA A 358 3.46 10.47 12.10
N THR A 359 4.28 11.20 12.86
CA THR A 359 3.87 11.74 14.17
C THR A 359 2.73 12.76 14.06
N PRO A 360 2.79 13.82 13.24
CA PRO A 360 1.66 14.71 13.07
C PRO A 360 0.49 14.07 12.33
N LEU A 361 0.72 13.17 11.35
CA LEU A 361 -0.35 12.43 10.67
C LEU A 361 -1.16 11.56 11.63
N PHE A 362 -0.53 10.98 12.65
CA PHE A 362 -1.22 10.22 13.71
C PHE A 362 -2.25 11.08 14.43
N VAL A 363 -1.88 12.31 14.83
CA VAL A 363 -2.79 13.24 15.50
C VAL A 363 -3.93 13.68 14.55
N MET A 364 -3.61 14.02 13.30
CA MET A 364 -4.60 14.40 12.29
C MET A 364 -5.67 13.32 12.09
N LEU A 365 -5.28 12.05 12.02
CA LEU A 365 -6.21 10.95 11.76
C LEU A 365 -7.21 10.75 12.91
N VAL A 366 -6.80 10.99 14.17
CA VAL A 366 -7.74 10.92 15.33
C VAL A 366 -8.83 12.00 15.22
N GLY A 367 -8.46 13.21 14.83
CA GLY A 367 -9.44 14.29 14.59
C GLY A 367 -10.40 13.94 13.46
N GLU A 368 -9.90 13.36 12.35
CA GLU A 368 -10.74 12.98 11.23
C GLU A 368 -11.69 11.82 11.61
N LEU A 369 -11.22 10.82 12.38
CA LEU A 369 -12.09 9.75 12.88
C LEU A 369 -13.28 10.31 13.68
N ARG A 370 -13.05 11.33 14.53
CA ARG A 370 -14.13 12.00 15.24
C ARG A 370 -15.13 12.63 14.26
N ARG A 371 -14.63 13.34 13.24
CA ARG A 371 -15.49 13.97 12.22
C ARG A 371 -16.35 12.93 11.48
N TRP A 372 -15.82 11.71 11.29
CA TRP A 372 -16.54 10.59 10.70
C TRP A 372 -17.46 9.85 11.66
N GLY A 373 -17.57 10.30 12.93
CA GLY A 373 -18.55 9.81 13.89
C GLY A 373 -18.04 8.72 14.83
N THR A 374 -16.74 8.50 14.94
CA THR A 374 -16.18 7.62 15.97
C THR A 374 -16.49 8.21 17.36
N PRO A 375 -17.06 7.41 18.30
CA PRO A 375 -17.41 7.89 19.63
C PRO A 375 -16.20 8.42 20.40
N LEU A 376 -16.40 9.48 21.20
CA LEU A 376 -15.32 10.06 22.04
C LEU A 376 -14.73 9.01 22.99
N ALA A 377 -15.54 8.09 23.51
CA ALA A 377 -15.09 7.03 24.42
C ALA A 377 -14.03 6.10 23.77
N ASP A 378 -14.09 5.92 22.45
CA ASP A 378 -13.11 5.10 21.71
C ASP A 378 -11.82 5.89 21.41
N LEU A 379 -11.89 7.22 21.41
CA LEU A 379 -10.78 8.13 21.17
C LEU A 379 -10.06 8.56 22.45
N GLU A 380 -10.74 8.58 23.59
CA GLU A 380 -10.20 9.00 24.89
C GLU A 380 -8.89 8.27 25.29
N PRO A 381 -8.74 6.94 25.08
CA PRO A 381 -7.49 6.24 25.36
C PRO A 381 -6.29 6.73 24.52
N LEU A 382 -6.54 7.38 23.39
CA LEU A 382 -5.49 7.91 22.51
C LEU A 382 -4.99 9.29 22.93
N LEU A 383 -5.75 10.06 23.74
CA LEU A 383 -5.38 11.44 24.10
C LEU A 383 -3.98 11.57 24.69
N PRO A 384 -3.53 10.72 25.65
CA PRO A 384 -2.16 10.81 26.16
C PRO A 384 -1.09 10.56 25.09
N HIS A 385 -1.42 9.80 24.04
CA HIS A 385 -0.52 9.56 22.91
C HIS A 385 -0.45 10.76 21.97
N LEU A 386 -1.59 11.46 21.76
CA LEU A 386 -1.63 12.70 20.99
C LEU A 386 -0.79 13.79 21.64
N ASP A 387 -0.91 13.94 22.96
CA ASP A 387 -0.16 14.94 23.71
C ASP A 387 1.34 14.65 23.65
N ARG A 388 1.77 13.39 23.82
CA ARG A 388 3.18 13.00 23.63
C ARG A 388 3.67 13.22 22.18
N ALA A 389 2.80 13.01 21.18
CA ALA A 389 3.15 13.28 19.77
C ALA A 389 3.40 14.77 19.52
N LEU A 390 2.56 15.65 20.09
CA LEU A 390 2.75 17.10 20.00
C LEU A 390 3.93 17.58 20.88
N ASP A 391 4.21 16.90 22.00
CA ASP A 391 5.43 17.14 22.79
C ASP A 391 6.69 16.80 21.97
N TRP A 392 6.66 15.70 21.20
CA TRP A 392 7.75 15.36 20.29
C TRP A 392 7.96 16.46 19.23
N VAL A 393 6.88 16.97 18.63
CA VAL A 393 6.93 18.07 17.63
C VAL A 393 7.69 19.27 18.19
N ARG A 394 7.42 19.66 19.47
CA ARG A 394 8.02 20.83 20.10
C ARG A 394 9.43 20.60 20.63
N THR A 395 9.74 19.38 21.08
CA THR A 395 10.96 19.10 21.86
C THR A 395 12.08 18.51 21.01
N TYR A 396 11.71 17.64 20.05
CA TYR A 396 12.64 16.89 19.21
C TYR A 396 12.49 17.22 17.73
N GLY A 397 11.28 17.55 17.29
CA GLY A 397 10.95 17.94 15.92
C GLY A 397 11.48 19.33 15.59
N ASP A 398 11.17 20.32 16.41
CA ASP A 398 11.74 21.68 16.30
C ASP A 398 13.14 21.70 16.94
N ARG A 399 14.16 21.51 16.13
CA ARG A 399 15.55 21.29 16.61
C ARG A 399 16.28 22.56 17.01
N ASP A 400 15.91 23.69 16.46
CA ASP A 400 16.58 24.98 16.70
C ASP A 400 15.67 26.08 17.30
N GLY A 401 14.40 25.75 17.53
CA GLY A 401 13.43 26.61 18.20
C GLY A 401 12.80 27.66 17.30
N ASP A 402 12.80 27.43 15.98
CA ASP A 402 12.18 28.36 15.02
C ASP A 402 10.71 28.07 14.71
N GLY A 403 10.15 27.02 15.31
CA GLY A 403 8.75 26.60 15.19
C GLY A 403 8.48 25.63 14.05
N PHE A 404 9.47 25.22 13.26
CA PHE A 404 9.31 24.22 12.20
C PHE A 404 9.85 22.86 12.62
N VAL A 405 9.15 21.81 12.21
CA VAL A 405 9.64 20.42 12.39
C VAL A 405 10.69 20.11 11.34
N GLU A 406 11.81 19.61 11.81
CA GLU A 406 12.97 19.26 11.03
C GLU A 406 13.42 17.83 11.30
N TYR A 407 14.17 17.27 10.38
CA TYR A 407 14.81 15.97 10.58
C TYR A 407 16.29 16.00 10.20
N GLU A 408 17.02 15.17 10.90
CA GLU A 408 18.39 14.79 10.62
C GLU A 408 18.59 13.36 11.14
N ARG A 409 19.15 12.48 10.30
CA ARG A 409 19.41 11.10 10.74
C ARG A 409 20.41 11.06 11.89
N ALA A 410 20.11 10.26 12.91
CA ALA A 410 20.98 10.13 14.08
C ALA A 410 22.23 9.27 13.83
N THR A 411 22.22 8.41 12.79
CA THR A 411 23.31 7.50 12.45
C THR A 411 23.58 7.49 10.94
N PRO A 412 24.78 7.07 10.51
CA PRO A 412 25.08 6.88 9.08
C PRO A 412 24.20 5.82 8.40
N HIS A 413 23.51 4.98 9.19
CA HIS A 413 22.65 3.91 8.70
C HIS A 413 21.17 4.31 8.62
N GLY A 414 20.77 5.44 9.23
CA GLY A 414 19.43 5.98 9.14
C GLY A 414 19.09 6.55 7.77
N LEU A 415 17.81 6.73 7.50
CA LEU A 415 17.31 7.35 6.27
C LEU A 415 17.85 8.79 6.15
N VAL A 416 18.36 9.13 4.97
CA VAL A 416 18.85 10.48 4.68
C VAL A 416 17.70 11.48 4.65
N ASN A 417 16.56 11.07 4.06
CA ASN A 417 15.31 11.82 4.05
C ASN A 417 14.26 11.08 4.88
N GLN A 418 13.51 11.82 5.71
CA GLN A 418 12.55 11.28 6.68
C GLN A 418 11.12 11.81 6.45
N GLY A 419 10.82 12.28 5.25
CA GLY A 419 9.48 12.56 4.76
C GLY A 419 8.98 11.44 3.83
N TRP A 420 7.88 11.68 3.12
CA TRP A 420 7.31 10.66 2.24
C TRP A 420 8.21 10.34 1.02
N LYS A 421 9.03 11.30 0.58
CA LYS A 421 10.10 11.09 -0.41
C LYS A 421 11.39 10.69 0.32
N ASP A 422 11.43 9.48 0.84
CA ASP A 422 12.47 9.00 1.74
C ASP A 422 13.74 8.45 1.05
N SER A 423 13.79 8.39 -0.30
CA SER A 423 15.02 8.09 -1.01
C SER A 423 16.11 9.13 -0.72
N PHE A 424 17.38 8.73 -0.79
CA PHE A 424 18.51 9.58 -0.44
C PHE A 424 18.56 10.91 -1.21
N ASP A 425 18.00 10.92 -2.41
CA ASP A 425 17.92 12.05 -3.35
C ASP A 425 16.51 12.65 -3.47
N GLY A 426 15.59 12.28 -2.57
CA GLY A 426 14.17 12.69 -2.63
C GLY A 426 13.95 14.20 -2.42
N VAL A 427 14.93 14.90 -1.86
CA VAL A 427 14.92 16.36 -1.63
C VAL A 427 16.16 16.98 -2.28
N THR A 428 15.97 17.88 -3.26
CA THR A 428 17.05 18.52 -3.99
C THR A 428 16.76 19.98 -4.29
N PHE A 429 17.79 20.80 -4.37
CA PHE A 429 17.70 22.14 -4.97
C PHE A 429 17.33 22.06 -6.47
N PRO A 430 16.89 23.18 -7.09
CA PRO A 430 16.61 23.21 -8.54
C PRO A 430 17.78 22.73 -9.42
N SER A 431 19.01 22.86 -8.94
CA SER A 431 20.23 22.38 -9.62
C SER A 431 20.44 20.87 -9.56
N GLY A 432 19.68 20.16 -8.70
CA GLY A 432 19.89 18.75 -8.36
C GLY A 432 20.85 18.53 -7.19
N ALA A 433 21.42 19.60 -6.60
CA ALA A 433 22.25 19.48 -5.41
C ALA A 433 21.42 19.11 -4.18
N LEU A 434 21.99 18.28 -3.30
CA LEU A 434 21.36 17.89 -2.04
C LEU A 434 21.43 19.03 -1.01
N PRO A 435 20.36 19.30 -0.25
CA PRO A 435 20.40 20.23 0.86
C PRO A 435 21.13 19.64 2.07
N HIS A 436 21.61 20.51 2.96
CA HIS A 436 22.20 20.10 4.22
C HIS A 436 21.15 19.97 5.32
N ALA A 437 21.21 18.87 6.07
CA ALA A 437 20.38 18.68 7.25
C ALA A 437 20.79 19.63 8.41
N PRO A 438 19.87 19.93 9.35
CA PRO A 438 18.49 19.44 9.43
C PRO A 438 17.59 20.06 8.36
N ILE A 439 16.54 19.30 7.93
CA ILE A 439 15.66 19.70 6.83
C ILE A 439 14.23 19.84 7.33
N ALA A 440 13.61 20.99 7.10
CA ALA A 440 12.20 21.25 7.36
C ALA A 440 11.39 21.12 6.05
N LEU A 441 10.66 20.00 5.88
CA LEU A 441 9.82 19.78 4.70
C LEU A 441 8.52 20.59 4.76
N ALA A 442 8.08 21.13 3.64
CA ALA A 442 6.88 21.94 3.56
C ALA A 442 5.61 21.17 3.97
N GLU A 443 5.41 19.96 3.46
CA GLU A 443 4.25 19.13 3.77
C GLU A 443 4.19 18.72 5.25
N VAL A 444 5.35 18.51 5.90
CA VAL A 444 5.41 18.17 7.33
C VAL A 444 4.88 19.34 8.17
N GLN A 445 5.20 20.59 7.82
CA GLN A 445 4.63 21.74 8.50
C GLN A 445 3.10 21.81 8.31
N GLY A 446 2.63 21.45 7.12
CA GLY A 446 1.19 21.30 6.85
C GLY A 446 0.55 20.25 7.75
N TYR A 447 1.22 19.10 7.95
CA TYR A 447 0.69 18.05 8.84
C TYR A 447 0.69 18.49 10.31
N VAL A 448 1.72 19.22 10.76
CA VAL A 448 1.76 19.79 12.12
C VAL A 448 0.62 20.79 12.32
N TYR A 449 0.37 21.66 11.33
CA TYR A 449 -0.78 22.58 11.35
C TYR A 449 -2.10 21.81 11.47
N GLY A 450 -2.29 20.79 10.66
CA GLY A 450 -3.48 19.92 10.71
C GLY A 450 -3.62 19.19 12.06
N ALA A 451 -2.50 18.72 12.61
CA ALA A 451 -2.46 18.05 13.92
C ALA A 451 -2.87 18.97 15.07
N LEU A 452 -2.34 20.18 15.11
CA LEU A 452 -2.71 21.20 16.12
C LEU A 452 -4.20 21.53 16.03
N ARG A 453 -4.74 21.72 14.82
CA ARG A 453 -6.17 21.93 14.59
C ARG A 453 -7.03 20.77 15.09
N ALA A 454 -6.65 19.53 14.71
CA ALA A 454 -7.35 18.32 15.10
C ALA A 454 -7.37 18.15 16.63
N ARG A 455 -6.23 18.39 17.29
CA ARG A 455 -6.14 18.26 18.75
C ARG A 455 -6.89 19.39 19.49
N SER A 456 -6.93 20.60 18.91
CA SER A 456 -7.75 21.71 19.41
C SER A 456 -9.24 21.34 19.39
N GLU A 457 -9.76 20.85 18.26
CA GLU A 457 -11.16 20.39 18.14
C GLU A 457 -11.50 19.24 19.10
N LEU A 458 -10.54 18.34 19.37
CA LEU A 458 -10.71 17.30 20.37
C LEU A 458 -10.72 17.85 21.79
N ALA A 459 -9.87 18.85 22.13
CA ALA A 459 -9.86 19.49 23.44
C ALA A 459 -11.22 20.15 23.75
N GLU A 460 -11.77 20.92 22.81
CA GLU A 460 -13.14 21.44 22.91
C GLU A 460 -14.17 20.34 23.20
N ALA A 461 -14.06 19.22 22.48
CA ALA A 461 -15.00 18.11 22.60
C ALA A 461 -14.96 17.44 23.98
N PHE A 462 -13.80 17.47 24.64
CA PHE A 462 -13.62 16.98 26.00
C PHE A 462 -13.82 18.07 27.07
N GLY A 463 -14.18 19.30 26.66
CA GLY A 463 -14.50 20.44 27.59
C GLY A 463 -13.25 21.13 28.10
N ASP A 464 -12.12 21.04 27.44
CA ASP A 464 -10.87 21.74 27.76
C ASP A 464 -10.66 22.92 26.81
N ASP A 465 -11.48 23.97 27.02
CA ASP A 465 -11.50 25.16 26.13
C ASP A 465 -10.19 25.96 26.21
N GLU A 466 -9.47 25.93 27.35
CA GLU A 466 -8.19 26.63 27.54
C GLU A 466 -7.13 25.98 26.65
N HIS A 467 -6.97 24.68 26.73
CA HIS A 467 -6.03 23.93 25.88
C HIS A 467 -6.40 24.01 24.40
N ALA A 468 -7.69 23.97 24.08
CA ALA A 468 -8.17 24.16 22.71
C ALA A 468 -7.74 25.51 22.14
N GLY A 469 -7.89 26.60 22.92
CA GLY A 469 -7.46 27.92 22.54
C GLY A 469 -5.95 28.06 22.32
N GLU A 470 -5.14 27.43 23.19
CA GLU A 470 -3.67 27.41 23.06
C GLU A 470 -3.23 26.72 21.76
N LEU A 471 -3.82 25.54 21.44
CA LEU A 471 -3.50 24.78 20.24
C LEU A 471 -3.94 25.51 18.96
N ALA A 472 -5.11 26.15 18.97
CA ALA A 472 -5.58 26.96 17.89
C ALA A 472 -4.64 28.16 17.60
N GLN A 473 -4.13 28.80 18.67
CA GLN A 473 -3.16 29.89 18.54
C GLN A 473 -1.82 29.40 17.98
N GLN A 474 -1.32 28.24 18.43
CA GLN A 474 -0.11 27.62 17.87
C GLN A 474 -0.27 27.31 16.38
N ALA A 475 -1.43 26.76 15.97
CA ALA A 475 -1.73 26.52 14.57
C ALA A 475 -1.71 27.81 13.74
N ALA A 476 -2.32 28.88 14.24
CA ALA A 476 -2.34 30.17 13.56
C ALA A 476 -0.93 30.75 13.39
N THR A 477 -0.12 30.69 14.45
CA THR A 477 1.28 31.16 14.42
C THR A 477 2.13 30.36 13.42
N LEU A 478 1.98 29.02 13.40
CA LEU A 478 2.67 28.19 12.43
C LEU A 478 2.25 28.51 10.99
N LYS A 479 0.96 28.73 10.75
CA LYS A 479 0.46 29.09 9.42
C LYS A 479 1.04 30.42 8.94
N GLU A 480 1.09 31.44 9.79
CA GLU A 480 1.69 32.74 9.47
C GLU A 480 3.19 32.57 9.15
N ALA A 481 3.96 31.90 10.01
CA ALA A 481 5.38 31.66 9.81
C ALA A 481 5.66 30.83 8.54
N PHE A 482 4.80 29.84 8.24
CA PHE A 482 4.94 29.01 7.05
C PHE A 482 4.77 29.85 5.77
N ASN A 483 3.74 30.66 5.67
CA ASN A 483 3.49 31.48 4.48
C ASN A 483 4.57 32.57 4.30
N ASP A 484 5.16 33.10 5.38
CA ASP A 484 6.29 34.03 5.31
C ASP A 484 7.58 33.34 4.79
N ARG A 485 7.85 32.12 5.21
CA ARG A 485 9.15 31.46 4.99
C ARG A 485 9.20 30.52 3.80
N PHE A 486 8.08 29.84 3.48
CA PHE A 486 8.02 28.86 2.39
C PHE A 486 7.47 29.42 1.09
N TRP A 487 6.74 30.53 1.13
CA TRP A 487 6.24 31.16 -0.09
C TRP A 487 7.39 31.83 -0.86
N LEU A 488 7.47 31.55 -2.17
CA LEU A 488 8.49 32.09 -3.07
C LEU A 488 7.85 33.07 -4.08
N PRO A 489 7.72 34.37 -3.75
CA PRO A 489 7.01 35.33 -4.61
C PRO A 489 7.58 35.44 -6.03
N HIS A 490 8.89 35.22 -6.18
CA HIS A 490 9.60 35.28 -7.46
C HIS A 490 9.43 33.99 -8.30
N ARG A 491 8.87 32.92 -7.72
CA ARG A 491 8.60 31.62 -8.36
C ARG A 491 7.11 31.38 -8.56
N GLY A 492 6.25 31.95 -7.70
CA GLY A 492 4.82 31.65 -7.65
C GLY A 492 4.49 30.25 -7.15
N HIS A 493 5.33 29.70 -6.25
CA HIS A 493 5.09 28.40 -5.62
C HIS A 493 5.79 28.31 -4.25
N LEU A 494 5.52 27.25 -3.49
CA LEU A 494 6.16 26.98 -2.20
C LEU A 494 7.55 26.37 -2.38
N ALA A 495 8.48 26.68 -1.47
CA ALA A 495 9.71 25.92 -1.31
C ALA A 495 9.37 24.47 -0.93
N LEU A 496 10.14 23.52 -1.45
CA LEU A 496 10.03 22.10 -1.09
C LEU A 496 10.42 21.89 0.39
N ALA A 497 11.41 22.62 0.87
CA ALA A 497 11.93 22.54 2.23
C ALA A 497 12.73 23.82 2.60
N LEU A 498 13.08 23.93 3.89
CA LEU A 498 14.19 24.75 4.35
C LEU A 498 15.34 23.83 4.73
N ASP A 499 16.56 24.16 4.33
CA ASP A 499 17.76 23.40 4.71
C ASP A 499 18.32 23.81 6.09
N GLY A 500 19.40 23.18 6.52
CA GLY A 500 20.02 23.45 7.83
C GLY A 500 20.57 24.88 8.03
N GLU A 501 20.69 25.66 6.95
CA GLU A 501 21.00 27.09 6.98
C GLU A 501 19.74 27.96 6.77
N LYS A 502 18.56 27.34 6.82
CA LYS A 502 17.25 27.97 6.57
C LYS A 502 17.11 28.58 5.17
N ARG A 503 17.88 28.08 4.21
CA ARG A 503 17.75 28.48 2.81
C ARG A 503 16.57 27.71 2.19
N PRO A 504 15.67 28.38 1.45
CA PRO A 504 14.60 27.70 0.77
C PRO A 504 15.12 26.79 -0.33
N VAL A 505 14.67 25.54 -0.32
CA VAL A 505 14.88 24.57 -1.40
C VAL A 505 13.81 24.82 -2.45
N GLU A 506 14.13 25.68 -3.44
CA GLU A 506 13.18 26.23 -4.41
C GLU A 506 12.77 25.25 -5.52
N ALA A 507 12.87 23.95 -5.29
CA ALA A 507 12.44 22.96 -6.27
C ALA A 507 10.92 22.92 -6.41
N LEU A 508 10.46 22.89 -7.66
CA LEU A 508 9.03 22.72 -7.97
C LEU A 508 8.65 21.25 -7.86
N ALA A 509 7.82 20.92 -6.87
CA ALA A 509 7.50 19.55 -6.48
C ALA A 509 6.06 19.38 -6.02
N SER A 510 5.53 18.16 -6.07
CA SER A 510 4.13 17.85 -5.69
C SER A 510 3.81 18.07 -4.21
N ASN A 511 4.80 18.13 -3.34
CA ASN A 511 4.66 18.33 -1.88
C ASN A 511 3.76 19.53 -1.51
N MET A 512 3.74 20.59 -2.33
CA MET A 512 2.87 21.73 -2.11
C MET A 512 1.37 21.40 -2.23
N GLY A 513 1.01 20.31 -2.92
CA GLY A 513 -0.37 19.79 -2.95
C GLY A 513 -0.83 19.27 -1.59
N HIS A 514 0.08 18.67 -0.81
CA HIS A 514 -0.19 18.26 0.58
C HIS A 514 -0.38 19.49 1.48
N CYS A 515 0.33 20.61 1.20
CA CYS A 515 0.11 21.87 1.91
C CYS A 515 -1.28 22.46 1.62
N LEU A 516 -1.78 22.32 0.39
CA LEU A 516 -3.18 22.66 0.08
C LEU A 516 -4.15 21.73 0.83
N TRP A 517 -3.89 20.42 0.85
CA TRP A 517 -4.74 19.43 1.53
C TRP A 517 -4.93 19.76 3.01
N THR A 518 -3.88 20.16 3.71
CA THR A 518 -3.95 20.51 5.14
C THR A 518 -4.59 21.89 5.39
N GLY A 519 -4.56 22.79 4.40
CA GLY A 519 -5.10 24.16 4.52
C GLY A 519 -4.13 25.16 5.15
N ILE A 520 -2.82 24.84 5.22
CA ILE A 520 -1.80 25.72 5.76
C ILE A 520 -1.47 26.91 4.81
N VAL A 521 -1.69 26.75 3.51
CA VAL A 521 -1.45 27.78 2.50
C VAL A 521 -2.46 28.92 2.66
N ASP A 522 -2.03 30.16 2.52
CA ASP A 522 -2.94 31.30 2.50
C ASP A 522 -3.75 31.32 1.19
N GLU A 523 -5.01 31.77 1.29
CA GLU A 523 -5.93 31.77 0.16
C GLU A 523 -5.41 32.58 -1.03
N GLU A 524 -4.65 33.66 -0.79
CA GLU A 524 -4.06 34.49 -1.82
C GLU A 524 -2.97 33.79 -2.64
N HIS A 525 -2.28 32.78 -2.08
CA HIS A 525 -1.22 32.03 -2.75
C HIS A 525 -1.75 30.76 -3.44
N ALA A 526 -2.90 30.25 -3.01
CA ALA A 526 -3.47 28.99 -3.49
C ALA A 526 -3.68 28.95 -5.02
N PRO A 527 -4.11 30.03 -5.71
CA PRO A 527 -4.25 30.01 -7.16
C PRO A 527 -2.92 29.77 -7.91
N GLU A 528 -1.83 30.39 -7.44
CA GLU A 528 -0.53 30.22 -8.07
C GLU A 528 0.02 28.80 -7.81
N VAL A 529 -0.17 28.27 -6.60
CA VAL A 529 0.18 26.88 -6.26
C VAL A 529 -0.60 25.88 -7.13
N ALA A 530 -1.90 26.08 -7.32
CA ALA A 530 -2.73 25.24 -8.19
C ALA A 530 -2.25 25.30 -9.65
N ALA A 531 -1.95 26.49 -10.16
CA ALA A 531 -1.42 26.69 -11.51
C ALA A 531 -0.05 26.01 -11.69
N ALA A 532 0.83 26.08 -10.68
CA ALA A 532 2.14 25.43 -10.71
C ALA A 532 2.02 23.90 -10.72
N LEU A 533 1.13 23.31 -9.90
CA LEU A 533 0.88 21.86 -9.88
C LEU A 533 0.38 21.30 -11.21
N LEU A 534 -0.42 22.07 -11.94
CA LEU A 534 -1.03 21.64 -13.22
C LEU A 534 -0.31 22.17 -14.45
N GLY A 535 0.78 22.91 -14.25
CA GLY A 535 1.63 23.36 -15.33
C GLY A 535 2.28 22.22 -16.10
N PRO A 536 2.71 22.43 -17.36
CA PRO A 536 3.24 21.37 -18.24
C PRO A 536 4.50 20.69 -17.69
N GLU A 537 5.24 21.35 -16.81
CA GLU A 537 6.42 20.77 -16.17
C GLU A 537 6.07 19.76 -15.08
N MET A 538 4.90 19.92 -14.44
CA MET A 538 4.41 19.07 -13.35
C MET A 538 3.39 18.05 -13.84
N PHE A 539 2.42 18.43 -14.67
CA PHE A 539 1.33 17.54 -15.08
C PHE A 539 1.67 16.80 -16.38
N SER A 540 1.80 15.47 -16.29
CA SER A 540 2.21 14.61 -17.40
C SER A 540 1.08 14.25 -18.40
N GLY A 541 -0.18 14.56 -18.05
CA GLY A 541 -1.39 14.05 -18.72
C GLY A 541 -1.97 12.79 -18.06
N PHE A 542 -1.20 12.11 -17.21
CA PHE A 542 -1.66 10.98 -16.36
C PHE A 542 -1.73 11.35 -14.88
N GLY A 543 -1.05 12.41 -14.47
CA GLY A 543 -1.01 12.89 -13.10
C GLY A 543 0.13 13.88 -12.89
N VAL A 544 0.16 14.45 -11.69
CA VAL A 544 1.20 15.37 -11.21
C VAL A 544 2.46 14.55 -10.89
N ARG A 545 3.60 14.99 -11.42
CA ARG A 545 4.91 14.42 -11.13
C ARG A 545 5.39 14.82 -9.74
N THR A 546 6.16 13.98 -9.14
CA THR A 546 6.81 14.26 -7.85
C THR A 546 7.79 15.44 -7.92
N LEU A 547 8.42 15.66 -9.09
CA LEU A 547 9.36 16.74 -9.35
C LEU A 547 9.18 17.25 -10.79
N ALA A 548 9.21 18.56 -10.98
CA ALA A 548 9.05 19.21 -12.28
C ALA A 548 10.15 18.82 -13.27
N SER A 549 9.78 18.72 -14.55
CA SER A 549 10.70 18.32 -15.62
C SER A 549 11.84 19.32 -15.87
N SER A 550 11.74 20.55 -15.40
CA SER A 550 12.78 21.58 -15.46
C SER A 550 13.85 21.47 -14.36
N MET A 551 13.64 20.64 -13.34
CA MET A 551 14.58 20.50 -12.20
C MET A 551 15.78 19.62 -12.55
N GLY A 552 16.95 19.94 -12.00
CA GLY A 552 18.20 19.27 -12.32
C GLY A 552 18.28 17.79 -11.91
N ALA A 553 17.50 17.37 -10.91
CA ALA A 553 17.40 15.97 -10.50
C ALA A 553 16.27 15.21 -11.21
N TYR A 554 15.52 15.86 -12.10
CA TYR A 554 14.39 15.24 -12.78
C TYR A 554 14.81 14.01 -13.59
N ASN A 555 14.13 12.92 -13.30
CA ASN A 555 14.20 11.69 -14.08
C ASN A 555 12.83 10.98 -14.00
N PRO A 556 12.08 10.88 -15.12
CA PRO A 556 10.75 10.25 -15.09
C PRO A 556 10.77 8.78 -14.68
N MET A 557 11.93 8.14 -14.65
CA MET A 557 12.15 6.76 -14.18
C MET A 557 12.75 6.71 -12.77
N SER A 558 12.86 7.84 -12.06
CA SER A 558 13.30 7.87 -10.66
C SER A 558 12.15 7.49 -9.73
N TYR A 559 12.48 6.93 -8.55
CA TYR A 559 11.50 6.57 -7.55
C TYR A 559 10.75 7.80 -7.01
N HIS A 560 11.46 8.91 -6.65
CA HIS A 560 10.86 10.13 -6.11
C HIS A 560 11.12 11.42 -6.92
N ASN A 561 11.91 11.38 -8.00
CA ASN A 561 12.33 12.60 -8.71
C ASN A 561 11.76 12.71 -10.13
N GLY A 562 10.44 12.55 -10.28
CA GLY A 562 9.77 12.74 -11.57
C GLY A 562 8.73 11.66 -11.92
N SER A 563 8.59 10.62 -11.11
CA SER A 563 7.51 9.62 -11.18
C SER A 563 6.16 10.18 -10.76
N ILE A 564 5.10 9.40 -10.93
CA ILE A 564 3.73 9.74 -10.55
C ILE A 564 3.25 8.71 -9.53
N TRP A 565 2.76 9.21 -8.38
CA TRP A 565 2.26 8.41 -7.28
C TRP A 565 0.75 8.62 -7.13
N PRO A 566 -0.06 7.58 -7.18
CA PRO A 566 -1.51 7.72 -7.07
C PRO A 566 -1.97 8.40 -5.78
N HIS A 567 -1.39 8.05 -4.62
CA HIS A 567 -1.76 8.65 -3.34
C HIS A 567 -1.43 10.14 -3.26
N ASP A 568 -0.24 10.54 -3.73
CA ASP A 568 0.19 11.94 -3.82
C ASP A 568 -0.80 12.76 -4.67
N ASN A 569 -1.19 12.21 -5.83
CA ASN A 569 -2.19 12.81 -6.70
C ASN A 569 -3.59 12.89 -6.07
N ALA A 570 -3.97 11.92 -5.26
CA ALA A 570 -5.24 11.97 -4.53
C ALA A 570 -5.23 13.08 -3.47
N LEU A 571 -4.12 13.28 -2.77
CA LEU A 571 -3.95 14.38 -1.81
C LEU A 571 -3.89 15.73 -2.53
N VAL A 572 -3.22 15.83 -3.68
CA VAL A 572 -3.25 17.02 -4.56
C VAL A 572 -4.69 17.34 -4.95
N ALA A 573 -5.46 16.36 -5.43
CA ALA A 573 -6.86 16.57 -5.83
C ALA A 573 -7.72 17.02 -4.64
N ALA A 574 -7.53 16.44 -3.45
CA ALA A 574 -8.21 16.85 -2.23
C ALA A 574 -7.83 18.27 -1.80
N GLY A 575 -6.56 18.65 -1.93
CA GLY A 575 -6.07 20.00 -1.67
C GLY A 575 -6.67 21.03 -2.63
N LEU A 576 -6.67 20.75 -3.92
CA LEU A 576 -7.30 21.60 -4.93
C LEU A 576 -8.80 21.79 -4.65
N ARG A 577 -9.50 20.70 -4.32
CA ARG A 577 -10.93 20.75 -3.97
C ARG A 577 -11.20 21.60 -2.74
N ARG A 578 -10.35 21.52 -1.72
CA ARG A 578 -10.45 22.29 -0.48
C ARG A 578 -10.45 23.81 -0.73
N TYR A 579 -9.67 24.27 -1.70
CA TYR A 579 -9.56 25.68 -2.08
C TYR A 579 -10.53 26.07 -3.22
N GLY A 580 -11.47 25.21 -3.59
CA GLY A 580 -12.50 25.50 -4.59
C GLY A 580 -12.04 25.33 -6.05
N PHE A 581 -10.84 24.81 -6.30
CA PHE A 581 -10.33 24.52 -7.65
C PHE A 581 -10.91 23.20 -8.17
N VAL A 582 -12.19 23.23 -8.49
CA VAL A 582 -12.99 22.06 -8.85
C VAL A 582 -12.55 21.43 -10.16
N GLU A 583 -12.36 22.25 -11.20
CA GLU A 583 -11.98 21.78 -12.54
C GLU A 583 -10.57 21.17 -12.53
N GLU A 584 -9.68 21.78 -11.77
CA GLU A 584 -8.32 21.33 -11.54
C GLU A 584 -8.29 19.97 -10.81
N ALA A 585 -9.08 19.83 -9.75
CA ALA A 585 -9.22 18.56 -9.06
C ALA A 585 -9.77 17.46 -9.98
N GLN A 586 -10.81 17.74 -10.77
CA GLN A 586 -11.34 16.83 -11.78
C GLN A 586 -10.30 16.48 -12.84
N HIS A 587 -9.39 17.40 -13.19
CA HIS A 587 -8.32 17.14 -14.15
C HIS A 587 -7.34 16.08 -13.63
N VAL A 588 -6.94 16.18 -12.35
CA VAL A 588 -6.11 15.19 -11.70
C VAL A 588 -6.82 13.83 -11.62
N VAL A 589 -8.10 13.82 -11.19
CA VAL A 589 -8.92 12.60 -11.13
C VAL A 589 -8.94 11.87 -12.48
N ARG A 590 -9.23 12.59 -13.56
CA ARG A 590 -9.25 12.00 -14.92
C ARG A 590 -7.89 11.40 -15.31
N GLY A 591 -6.80 12.10 -15.02
CA GLY A 591 -5.44 11.62 -15.31
C GLY A 591 -5.15 10.27 -14.63
N ILE A 592 -5.48 10.13 -13.34
CA ILE A 592 -5.30 8.88 -12.58
C ILE A 592 -6.20 7.75 -13.08
N LEU A 593 -7.46 8.04 -13.44
CA LEU A 593 -8.37 7.04 -14.02
C LEU A 593 -7.85 6.54 -15.39
N ASP A 594 -7.35 7.44 -16.23
CA ASP A 594 -6.75 7.09 -17.51
C ASP A 594 -5.46 6.26 -17.33
N ALA A 595 -4.67 6.55 -16.28
CA ALA A 595 -3.50 5.75 -15.94
C ALA A 595 -3.90 4.35 -15.48
N ALA A 596 -4.91 4.21 -14.63
CA ALA A 596 -5.40 2.93 -14.14
C ALA A 596 -5.86 1.99 -15.28
N GLU A 597 -6.48 2.54 -16.33
CA GLU A 597 -6.85 1.77 -17.52
C GLU A 597 -5.61 1.12 -18.17
N GLY A 598 -4.49 1.84 -18.24
CA GLY A 598 -3.22 1.33 -18.77
C GLY A 598 -2.61 0.20 -17.91
N PHE A 599 -3.00 0.10 -16.65
CA PHE A 599 -2.58 -0.98 -15.75
C PHE A 599 -3.64 -2.08 -15.55
N GLY A 600 -4.62 -2.16 -16.44
CA GLY A 600 -5.64 -3.22 -16.35
C GLY A 600 -6.69 -3.01 -15.26
N GLY A 601 -6.90 -1.78 -14.83
CA GLY A 601 -7.94 -1.40 -13.87
C GLY A 601 -7.50 -1.48 -12.41
N HIS A 602 -6.20 -1.35 -12.14
CA HIS A 602 -5.65 -1.18 -10.79
C HIS A 602 -4.57 -0.09 -10.76
N LEU A 603 -4.11 0.31 -9.58
CA LEU A 603 -3.10 1.35 -9.40
C LEU A 603 -1.85 0.74 -8.72
N PRO A 604 -0.67 0.76 -9.38
CA PRO A 604 0.58 0.41 -8.72
C PRO A 604 0.99 1.51 -7.73
N GLU A 605 1.95 1.22 -6.88
CA GLU A 605 2.55 2.18 -5.95
C GLU A 605 2.91 3.49 -6.63
N LEU A 606 3.61 3.40 -7.77
CA LEU A 606 3.99 4.51 -8.63
C LEU A 606 4.17 4.01 -10.07
N PHE A 607 4.26 4.96 -10.99
CA PHE A 607 4.62 4.71 -12.38
C PHE A 607 5.51 5.84 -12.93
N CYS A 608 6.20 5.57 -14.04
CA CYS A 608 7.12 6.52 -14.64
C CYS A 608 6.42 7.80 -15.11
N GLY A 609 7.03 8.96 -14.87
CA GLY A 609 6.44 10.27 -15.14
C GLY A 609 6.62 10.81 -16.56
N PHE A 610 6.61 9.93 -17.56
CA PHE A 610 6.65 10.35 -18.97
C PHE A 610 5.38 11.09 -19.38
N ASP A 611 5.51 12.02 -20.33
CA ASP A 611 4.37 12.73 -20.90
C ASP A 611 3.48 11.81 -21.72
N ARG A 612 2.17 12.03 -21.62
CA ARG A 612 1.14 11.33 -22.40
C ARG A 612 1.31 11.55 -23.91
N ASP A 613 1.85 12.69 -24.32
CA ASP A 613 2.17 12.99 -25.73
C ASP A 613 3.33 12.14 -26.24
N THR A 614 4.24 11.71 -25.34
CA THR A 614 5.34 10.80 -25.68
C THR A 614 4.87 9.34 -25.67
N PHE A 615 4.15 8.93 -24.64
CA PHE A 615 3.60 7.57 -24.52
C PHE A 615 2.11 7.63 -24.19
N ARG A 616 1.28 7.10 -25.08
CA ARG A 616 -0.20 7.12 -24.94
C ARG A 616 -0.71 6.27 -23.79
N VAL A 617 0.13 5.41 -23.20
CA VAL A 617 -0.14 4.59 -22.04
C VAL A 617 0.91 4.87 -20.97
N PRO A 618 0.56 4.79 -19.69
CA PRO A 618 1.54 4.97 -18.61
C PRO A 618 2.59 3.86 -18.65
N ILE A 619 3.81 4.22 -18.31
CA ILE A 619 4.95 3.28 -18.30
C ILE A 619 5.13 2.79 -16.85
N PRO A 620 5.09 1.47 -16.60
CA PRO A 620 5.25 0.93 -15.25
C PRO A 620 6.64 1.24 -14.69
N TYR A 621 6.69 1.51 -13.37
CA TYR A 621 7.96 1.53 -12.64
C TYR A 621 8.35 0.09 -12.27
N PRO A 622 9.60 -0.35 -12.56
CA PRO A 622 9.94 -1.77 -12.52
C PRO A 622 9.78 -2.47 -11.18
N THR A 623 9.92 -1.74 -10.07
CA THR A 623 9.89 -2.29 -8.71
C THR A 623 8.73 -1.78 -7.86
N ALA A 624 7.74 -1.14 -8.49
CA ALA A 624 6.55 -0.68 -7.79
C ALA A 624 5.82 -1.86 -7.14
N CYS A 625 5.38 -1.68 -5.91
CA CYS A 625 4.45 -2.61 -5.28
C CYS A 625 3.09 -2.60 -6.00
N ALA A 626 2.52 -3.78 -6.16
CA ALA A 626 1.16 -3.99 -6.61
C ALA A 626 0.64 -5.32 -6.01
N PRO A 627 -0.28 -5.24 -5.03
CA PRO A 627 -0.93 -4.04 -4.51
C PRO A 627 -0.07 -3.20 -3.55
N GLN A 628 -0.39 -1.90 -3.48
CA GLN A 628 0.12 -0.96 -2.47
C GLN A 628 -1.07 -0.26 -1.81
N ALA A 629 -1.12 -0.23 -0.47
CA ALA A 629 -2.31 0.17 0.27
C ALA A 629 -2.75 1.61 -0.02
N TRP A 630 -1.85 2.59 0.02
CA TRP A 630 -2.20 3.98 -0.29
C TRP A 630 -2.55 4.22 -1.75
N ALA A 631 -2.00 3.42 -2.69
CA ALA A 631 -2.41 3.47 -4.09
C ALA A 631 -3.81 2.85 -4.27
N ALA A 632 -4.07 1.70 -3.63
CA ALA A 632 -5.37 1.04 -3.64
C ALA A 632 -6.46 1.84 -2.89
N ALA A 633 -6.09 2.68 -1.91
CA ALA A 633 -7.04 3.58 -1.23
C ALA A 633 -7.34 4.86 -2.03
N THR A 634 -6.50 5.22 -2.99
CA THR A 634 -6.65 6.42 -3.83
C THR A 634 -8.06 6.60 -4.41
N PRO A 635 -8.71 5.59 -5.01
CA PRO A 635 -10.05 5.76 -5.60
C PRO A 635 -11.13 6.17 -4.59
N LEU A 636 -10.99 5.79 -3.31
CA LEU A 636 -11.90 6.21 -2.25
C LEU A 636 -11.77 7.72 -1.96
N LEU A 637 -10.55 8.24 -1.92
CA LEU A 637 -10.33 9.69 -1.75
C LEU A 637 -10.76 10.47 -2.99
N LEU A 638 -10.48 9.97 -4.21
CA LEU A 638 -10.96 10.59 -5.45
C LEU A 638 -12.49 10.62 -5.52
N LEU A 639 -13.16 9.57 -5.05
CA LEU A 639 -14.63 9.55 -4.92
C LEU A 639 -15.11 10.63 -3.94
N ARG A 640 -14.46 10.74 -2.76
CA ARG A 640 -14.75 11.79 -1.77
C ARG A 640 -14.60 13.18 -2.40
N VAL A 641 -13.53 13.41 -3.17
CA VAL A 641 -13.27 14.68 -3.90
C VAL A 641 -14.39 15.02 -4.88
N LEU A 642 -14.81 14.05 -5.72
CA LEU A 642 -15.89 14.26 -6.70
C LEU A 642 -17.24 14.50 -6.06
N LEU A 643 -17.51 13.86 -4.92
CA LEU A 643 -18.75 14.06 -4.16
C LEU A 643 -18.74 15.32 -3.30
N GLY A 644 -17.56 15.93 -3.06
CA GLY A 644 -17.41 17.00 -2.09
C GLY A 644 -17.93 16.59 -0.71
N LEU A 645 -17.62 15.34 -0.32
CA LEU A 645 -18.14 14.71 0.90
C LEU A 645 -17.27 15.10 2.09
N GLU A 646 -17.82 15.96 2.96
CA GLU A 646 -17.17 16.44 4.17
C GLU A 646 -18.05 16.20 5.40
N PRO A 647 -17.82 15.08 6.12
CA PRO A 647 -18.54 14.80 7.35
C PRO A 647 -18.09 15.69 8.51
N ASP A 648 -19.06 16.10 9.29
CA ASP A 648 -18.88 16.62 10.64
C ASP A 648 -20.02 16.08 11.52
N VAL A 649 -19.93 14.77 11.79
CA VAL A 649 -20.95 14.05 12.56
C VAL A 649 -21.15 14.64 13.94
N PRO A 650 -20.11 15.08 14.68
CA PRO A 650 -20.27 15.76 15.95
C PRO A 650 -21.07 17.07 15.87
N ALA A 651 -20.93 17.82 14.80
CA ALA A 651 -21.74 19.04 14.56
C ALA A 651 -23.15 18.75 14.01
N GLY A 652 -23.47 17.48 13.78
CA GLY A 652 -24.75 17.07 13.23
C GLY A 652 -24.90 17.37 11.73
N VAL A 653 -23.81 17.49 11.00
CA VAL A 653 -23.81 17.90 9.58
C VAL A 653 -22.92 16.98 8.73
N VAL A 654 -23.40 16.68 7.52
CA VAL A 654 -22.59 16.15 6.44
C VAL A 654 -22.78 17.06 5.23
N THR A 655 -21.70 17.69 4.79
CA THR A 655 -21.71 18.51 3.58
C THR A 655 -21.48 17.62 2.36
N VAL A 656 -22.31 17.80 1.33
CA VAL A 656 -22.21 17.09 0.04
C VAL A 656 -22.33 18.12 -1.08
N GLU A 657 -21.26 18.29 -1.82
CA GLU A 657 -21.19 19.25 -2.92
C GLU A 657 -20.65 18.56 -4.18
N PRO A 658 -21.47 17.77 -4.86
CA PRO A 658 -20.99 16.95 -5.96
C PRO A 658 -20.52 17.81 -7.14
N ALA A 659 -19.29 17.54 -7.55
CA ALA A 659 -18.68 18.13 -8.74
C ALA A 659 -18.19 16.97 -9.64
N VAL A 660 -19.14 16.20 -10.14
CA VAL A 660 -18.89 15.01 -10.95
C VAL A 660 -18.84 15.39 -12.42
N PRO A 661 -17.77 15.01 -13.18
CA PRO A 661 -17.71 15.23 -14.61
C PRO A 661 -18.93 14.69 -15.36
N ALA A 662 -19.43 15.42 -16.35
CA ALA A 662 -20.64 15.04 -17.08
C ALA A 662 -20.58 13.63 -17.70
N ALA A 663 -19.38 13.21 -18.11
CA ALA A 663 -19.15 11.87 -18.67
C ALA A 663 -19.37 10.71 -17.66
N MET A 664 -19.34 11.01 -16.35
CA MET A 664 -19.54 10.03 -15.28
C MET A 664 -20.99 10.04 -14.74
N LEU A 665 -21.83 10.98 -15.19
CA LEU A 665 -23.23 11.10 -14.74
C LEU A 665 -24.19 10.24 -15.55
N PRO A 666 -25.23 9.64 -14.95
CA PRO A 666 -25.51 9.64 -13.52
C PRO A 666 -24.49 8.83 -12.73
N MET A 667 -24.25 9.21 -11.46
CA MET A 667 -23.39 8.50 -10.53
C MET A 667 -24.19 8.13 -9.28
N GLN A 668 -24.22 6.84 -8.95
CA GLN A 668 -24.81 6.31 -7.71
C GLN A 668 -23.71 5.68 -6.88
N VAL A 669 -23.68 6.01 -5.60
CA VAL A 669 -22.74 5.44 -4.62
C VAL A 669 -23.55 4.92 -3.46
N ASP A 670 -23.41 3.63 -3.19
CA ASP A 670 -24.05 2.94 -2.07
C ASP A 670 -22.98 2.53 -1.04
N GLN A 671 -23.36 2.31 0.21
CA GLN A 671 -22.49 1.79 1.27
C GLN A 671 -21.33 2.75 1.67
N LEU A 672 -21.51 4.07 1.61
CA LEU A 672 -20.56 5.00 2.23
C LEU A 672 -20.75 4.95 3.74
N HIS A 673 -19.72 4.54 4.49
CA HIS A 673 -19.81 4.42 5.94
C HIS A 673 -19.61 5.78 6.64
N LEU A 674 -20.47 6.06 7.62
CA LEU A 674 -20.43 7.23 8.51
C LEU A 674 -20.82 6.79 9.92
N GLY A 675 -19.87 6.70 10.84
CA GLY A 675 -20.10 6.05 12.12
C GLY A 675 -20.64 4.63 11.92
N ASP A 676 -21.71 4.28 12.61
CA ASP A 676 -22.38 2.97 12.49
C ASP A 676 -23.43 2.90 11.40
N SER A 677 -23.53 3.93 10.55
CA SER A 677 -24.55 4.02 9.51
C SER A 677 -23.93 4.04 8.11
N THR A 678 -24.75 3.87 7.09
CA THR A 678 -24.37 4.02 5.69
C THR A 678 -25.16 5.12 5.01
N LEU A 679 -24.49 5.83 4.09
CA LEU A 679 -25.04 6.86 3.24
C LEU A 679 -25.09 6.35 1.79
N GLU A 680 -26.18 6.63 1.11
CA GLU A 680 -26.36 6.42 -0.33
C GLU A 680 -26.50 7.77 -1.02
N LEU A 681 -25.78 7.96 -2.12
CA LEU A 681 -25.82 9.19 -2.92
C LEU A 681 -26.17 8.87 -4.37
N LEU A 682 -27.08 9.66 -4.95
CA LEU A 682 -27.32 9.67 -6.38
C LEU A 682 -27.10 11.07 -6.91
N VAL A 683 -26.17 11.21 -7.83
CA VAL A 683 -25.85 12.47 -8.53
C VAL A 683 -26.30 12.36 -9.97
N THR A 684 -27.08 13.33 -10.42
CA THR A 684 -27.58 13.44 -11.80
C THR A 684 -27.24 14.82 -12.36
N PRO A 685 -27.35 15.06 -13.67
CA PRO A 685 -27.10 16.40 -14.20
C PRO A 685 -27.96 17.46 -13.50
N GLY A 686 -27.31 18.41 -12.78
CA GLY A 686 -27.94 19.53 -12.10
C GLY A 686 -28.69 19.22 -10.79
N SER A 687 -28.63 17.98 -10.29
CA SER A 687 -29.26 17.63 -9.01
C SER A 687 -28.57 16.43 -8.32
N TRP A 688 -28.77 16.33 -7.03
CA TRP A 688 -28.34 15.16 -6.26
C TRP A 688 -29.35 14.86 -5.14
N ARG A 689 -29.32 13.65 -4.64
CA ARG A 689 -30.08 13.22 -3.47
C ARG A 689 -29.27 12.28 -2.62
N ALA A 690 -29.52 12.33 -1.31
CA ALA A 690 -28.91 11.44 -0.33
C ALA A 690 -30.00 10.66 0.41
N GLN A 691 -29.66 9.44 0.84
CA GLN A 691 -30.51 8.59 1.66
C GLN A 691 -29.65 7.87 2.69
N GLY A 692 -30.18 7.68 3.91
CA GLY A 692 -29.42 7.05 5.01
C GLY A 692 -28.59 8.07 5.80
N GLY A 693 -27.50 7.59 6.40
CA GLY A 693 -26.66 8.36 7.31
C GLY A 693 -27.10 8.23 8.79
N PRO A 694 -26.28 8.72 9.75
CA PRO A 694 -26.59 8.65 11.16
C PRO A 694 -27.87 9.42 11.51
N ALA A 695 -28.62 8.92 12.51
CA ALA A 695 -29.85 9.56 12.95
C ALA A 695 -29.58 10.98 13.48
N GLY A 696 -30.39 11.95 13.08
CA GLY A 696 -30.29 13.34 13.52
C GLY A 696 -29.26 14.19 12.77
N ILE A 697 -28.56 13.61 11.78
CA ILE A 697 -27.61 14.34 10.94
C ILE A 697 -28.34 15.05 9.77
N SER A 698 -27.98 16.30 9.54
CA SER A 698 -28.41 17.09 8.38
C SER A 698 -27.43 16.90 7.23
N ILE A 699 -27.89 16.36 6.11
CA ILE A 699 -27.10 16.30 4.87
C ILE A 699 -27.43 17.56 4.05
N ARG A 700 -26.41 18.38 3.78
CA ARG A 700 -26.58 19.71 3.16
C ARG A 700 -25.72 19.83 1.91
N GLY A 701 -26.22 20.59 0.92
CA GLY A 701 -25.33 21.23 -0.08
C GLY A 701 -24.56 22.38 0.60
N ALA A 702 -23.36 22.65 0.13
CA ALA A 702 -22.58 23.80 0.60
C ALA A 702 -23.24 25.13 0.22
#